data_3dbe1b4814f3e658e382aaf3ed3f2370
#
_entry.id   3dbe1b4814f3e658e382aaf3ed3f2370
#
_cell.length_a   1.000
_cell.length_b   1.000
_cell.length_c   1.000
_cell.angle_alpha   90.00
_cell.angle_beta   90.00
_cell.angle_gamma   90.00
#
_symmetry.space_group_name_H-M   'P 1'
#
loop_
_entity.id
_entity.type
_entity.pdbx_description
1 polymer ?
#
loop_
_entity_poly.entity_id
_entity_poly.type
_entity_poly.pdbx_seq_one_letter_code
_entity_poly.pdbx_strand_id
1 'polypeptide(L)'
;MSFVFNEAEFKKESEEFYSTYPADVSEIENELNQRYEKEKVSAMVQKKWTYEAIAQKCKVKVFRYCPFYSEVITGRDRNSVAGAFPPIPGLGCWALRTHYPVKEFDDWRKPYVERDLLFAEMMTDHSHHYADVERVLYDGFEKIRKEVSEMKAESTEEQEFKDSMLAACDALIALGYKFSEEADRMLQTEKDDSVREQLIRIRDTAGRVPRLPAKTFYEALTSVWFTRELCTAMEGSGFAVMGHYDRILYPYYRKDIEEQRITKEEAQNLIDCMMLITEARWKHNENTSGTNASVVIGGCDREGNIIYNEVTEMILNSFEKYEVSSPKLQVRISSKHPDKYKKHVALIAKLGRNCLSILNDDVLIEAHHRAGKKIEDCRMYLAGGCQEPVLSNECNSRAFMYLNLPLLLDAMLFPKELDFWSKENLRISRVDTAQNFEQFYESVVYNTAQFLAMCAVHYYRFEQIWSEINPMPLYSATMKSCIEKKTEITKGGAVYNSTSFSLIGIGTFIDSLYAIKKTVFEDRKYTLEHLKEMIKADFQGFEADRQYLMNKLPKYGQPDAGVDKLAKQVFHDLAKHSSGMPNPRGGYYEASLFAFYFYDVVKENTWATPDGRHAGQRISRGCNPSETSENIDAATLMNSLRSIDMAEYPGCGVTYLEMPVSQTDTDVTLFEYVLSAFVHCGGSALDFNVVDKDKLIKAKENPDQYRNLVVRVCGYSAPFISLSEELQDEVIQRALRNG
;
A
#
# COMPACT_ATOMS: atom_id res chain seq x y z
N MET A 1 23.83 -17.82 26.64
CA MET A 1 22.48 -18.43 26.78
C MET A 1 21.65 -18.07 25.54
N SER A 2 20.70 -18.92 25.15
CA SER A 2 19.81 -18.61 24.01
C SER A 2 18.85 -17.49 24.42
N PHE A 3 18.57 -16.56 23.49
CA PHE A 3 17.55 -15.55 23.68
C PHE A 3 16.18 -16.20 23.89
N VAL A 4 15.53 -15.88 25.01
CA VAL A 4 14.15 -16.29 25.30
C VAL A 4 13.28 -15.06 25.34
N PHE A 5 12.29 -15.01 24.45
CA PHE A 5 11.38 -13.88 24.36
C PHE A 5 10.29 -13.94 25.43
N ASN A 6 10.29 -12.99 26.36
CA ASN A 6 9.23 -12.85 27.35
C ASN A 6 8.09 -11.99 26.79
N GLU A 7 7.20 -12.64 26.04
CA GLU A 7 6.08 -12.01 25.33
C GLU A 7 5.15 -11.21 26.26
N ALA A 8 4.82 -11.77 27.42
CA ALA A 8 3.86 -11.16 28.35
C ALA A 8 4.39 -9.84 28.93
N GLU A 9 5.63 -9.81 29.36
CA GLU A 9 6.25 -8.61 29.89
C GLU A 9 6.52 -7.58 28.79
N PHE A 10 6.89 -8.02 27.58
CA PHE A 10 7.04 -7.11 26.44
C PHE A 10 5.72 -6.43 26.09
N LYS A 11 4.62 -7.20 26.01
CA LYS A 11 3.29 -6.63 25.72
C LYS A 11 2.89 -5.59 26.76
N LYS A 12 3.11 -5.87 28.02
CA LYS A 12 2.82 -4.94 29.12
C LYS A 12 3.67 -3.66 29.01
N GLU A 13 4.99 -3.81 28.84
CA GLU A 13 5.91 -2.66 28.75
C GLU A 13 5.61 -1.79 27.52
N SER A 14 5.36 -2.42 26.38
CA SER A 14 5.05 -1.70 25.13
C SER A 14 3.68 -0.98 25.21
N GLU A 15 2.67 -1.61 25.81
CA GLU A 15 1.36 -1.01 26.03
C GLU A 15 1.44 0.22 26.94
N GLU A 16 2.16 0.11 28.04
CA GLU A 16 2.41 1.23 28.97
C GLU A 16 3.11 2.39 28.25
N PHE A 17 4.16 2.11 27.49
CA PHE A 17 4.90 3.13 26.76
C PHE A 17 4.05 3.82 25.67
N TYR A 18 3.39 3.06 24.80
CA TYR A 18 2.65 3.65 23.69
C TYR A 18 1.35 4.33 24.11
N SER A 19 0.71 3.91 25.21
CA SER A 19 -0.45 4.60 25.79
C SER A 19 -0.10 5.97 26.38
N THR A 20 1.12 6.12 26.86
CA THR A 20 1.63 7.37 27.46
C THR A 20 2.74 8.02 26.63
N TYR A 21 2.79 7.73 25.34
CA TYR A 21 3.87 8.15 24.46
C TYR A 21 4.20 9.64 24.62
N PRO A 22 5.46 9.99 24.90
CA PRO A 22 5.88 11.37 25.08
C PRO A 22 5.90 12.10 23.75
N ALA A 23 4.76 12.68 23.39
CA ALA A 23 4.53 13.27 22.07
C ALA A 23 5.03 14.70 21.94
N ASP A 24 5.45 15.35 23.02
CA ASP A 24 5.82 16.77 23.00
C ASP A 24 7.26 16.98 22.51
N VAL A 25 7.34 17.47 21.27
CA VAL A 25 8.58 17.92 20.62
C VAL A 25 8.48 19.39 20.19
N SER A 26 7.53 20.14 20.75
CA SER A 26 7.19 21.51 20.35
C SER A 26 8.35 22.48 20.44
N GLU A 27 9.27 22.30 21.41
CA GLU A 27 10.47 23.12 21.53
C GLU A 27 11.38 22.95 20.30
N ILE A 28 11.59 21.71 19.86
CA ILE A 28 12.41 21.39 18.67
C ILE A 28 11.71 21.92 17.40
N GLU A 29 10.41 21.72 17.27
CA GLU A 29 9.62 22.24 16.14
C GLU A 29 9.68 23.76 16.05
N ASN A 30 9.49 24.46 17.16
CA ASN A 30 9.54 25.92 17.20
C ASN A 30 10.92 26.45 16.79
N GLU A 31 11.99 25.83 17.26
CA GLU A 31 13.36 26.21 16.89
C GLU A 31 13.62 26.00 15.40
N LEU A 32 13.21 24.86 14.84
CA LEU A 32 13.33 24.57 13.41
C LEU A 32 12.52 25.60 12.60
N ASN A 33 11.26 25.85 12.95
CA ASN A 33 10.39 26.78 12.26
C ASN A 33 10.96 28.21 12.26
N GLN A 34 11.44 28.70 13.40
CA GLN A 34 12.08 30.00 13.48
C GLN A 34 13.32 30.11 12.59
N ARG A 35 14.10 29.04 12.50
CA ARG A 35 15.27 28.99 11.64
C ARG A 35 14.88 29.00 10.17
N TYR A 36 13.85 28.27 9.77
CA TYR A 36 13.36 28.22 8.39
C TYR A 36 12.81 29.58 7.93
N GLU A 37 12.00 30.22 8.76
CA GLU A 37 11.44 31.55 8.46
C GLU A 37 12.52 32.58 8.28
N LYS A 38 13.58 32.52 9.11
CA LYS A 38 14.69 33.48 9.09
C LYS A 38 15.60 33.25 7.88
N GLU A 39 15.97 32.02 7.58
CA GLU A 39 17.04 31.73 6.60
C GLU A 39 16.48 31.45 5.20
N LYS A 40 15.19 31.16 5.05
CA LYS A 40 14.48 30.91 3.77
C LYS A 40 15.22 29.97 2.82
N VAL A 41 15.64 28.83 3.34
CA VAL A 41 16.40 27.81 2.62
C VAL A 41 15.49 26.82 1.88
N SER A 42 16.06 26.03 0.96
CA SER A 42 15.35 24.96 0.26
C SER A 42 14.81 23.88 1.19
N ALA A 43 13.78 23.13 0.76
CA ALA A 43 13.26 21.96 1.50
C ALA A 43 14.37 20.93 1.78
N MET A 44 15.34 20.79 0.88
CA MET A 44 16.48 19.91 1.05
C MET A 44 17.35 20.30 2.27
N VAL A 45 17.65 21.60 2.43
CA VAL A 45 18.39 22.11 3.59
C VAL A 45 17.56 22.01 4.86
N GLN A 46 16.25 22.22 4.79
CA GLN A 46 15.35 22.02 5.92
C GLN A 46 15.35 20.58 6.41
N LYS A 47 15.33 19.59 5.49
CA LYS A 47 15.49 18.17 5.82
C LYS A 47 16.81 17.89 6.54
N LYS A 48 17.93 18.42 6.05
CA LYS A 48 19.23 18.34 6.71
C LYS A 48 19.14 18.77 8.18
N TRP A 49 18.57 19.94 8.43
CA TRP A 49 18.45 20.47 9.80
C TRP A 49 17.51 19.64 10.66
N THR A 50 16.46 19.08 10.07
CA THR A 50 15.55 18.15 10.76
C THR A 50 16.31 16.91 11.23
N TYR A 51 17.14 16.30 10.38
CA TYR A 51 17.95 15.14 10.75
C TYR A 51 18.95 15.45 11.86
N GLU A 52 19.64 16.59 11.74
CA GLU A 52 20.57 17.09 12.77
C GLU A 52 19.84 17.26 14.13
N ALA A 53 18.65 17.88 14.10
CA ALA A 53 17.85 18.09 15.31
C ALA A 53 17.37 16.79 15.93
N ILE A 54 16.88 15.83 15.13
CA ILE A 54 16.46 14.50 15.60
C ILE A 54 17.65 13.78 16.26
N ALA A 55 18.78 13.74 15.59
CA ALA A 55 19.97 13.07 16.09
C ALA A 55 20.50 13.69 17.39
N GLN A 56 20.44 15.01 17.53
CA GLN A 56 20.96 15.71 18.71
C GLN A 56 19.99 15.75 19.87
N LYS A 57 18.70 16.00 19.63
CA LYS A 57 17.72 16.40 20.66
C LYS A 57 16.71 15.33 21.01
N CYS A 58 16.33 14.46 20.06
CA CYS A 58 15.34 13.43 20.33
C CYS A 58 15.88 12.36 21.29
N LYS A 59 15.03 11.94 22.20
CA LYS A 59 15.30 10.79 23.11
C LYS A 59 15.05 9.48 22.36
N VAL A 60 15.62 8.41 22.89
CA VAL A 60 15.39 7.04 22.41
C VAL A 60 14.79 6.19 23.52
N LYS A 61 14.04 5.17 23.16
CA LYS A 61 13.49 4.16 24.08
C LYS A 61 14.09 2.80 23.75
N VAL A 62 14.66 2.16 24.75
CA VAL A 62 15.03 0.74 24.75
C VAL A 62 14.03 0.01 25.63
N PHE A 63 13.40 -1.05 25.13
CA PHE A 63 12.54 -1.91 25.93
C PHE A 63 13.35 -2.98 26.66
N ARG A 64 12.96 -3.28 27.89
CA ARG A 64 13.63 -4.31 28.72
C ARG A 64 13.48 -5.71 28.13
N TYR A 65 12.33 -5.98 27.51
CA TYR A 65 11.94 -7.31 27.02
C TYR A 65 11.93 -7.43 25.50
N CYS A 66 12.57 -6.49 24.77
CA CYS A 66 12.71 -6.51 23.32
C CYS A 66 14.19 -6.45 22.93
N PRO A 67 14.68 -7.35 22.05
CA PRO A 67 16.09 -7.35 21.65
C PRO A 67 16.41 -6.25 20.62
N PHE A 68 15.41 -5.53 20.12
CA PHE A 68 15.59 -4.47 19.14
C PHE A 68 15.66 -3.10 19.80
N TYR A 69 16.52 -2.20 19.30
CA TYR A 69 16.51 -0.80 19.70
C TYR A 69 15.37 -0.10 18.98
N SER A 70 14.38 0.34 19.75
CA SER A 70 13.01 0.27 19.26
C SER A 70 12.42 1.59 18.80
N GLU A 71 12.60 2.70 19.53
CA GLU A 71 11.84 3.91 19.24
C GLU A 71 12.72 5.16 19.35
N VAL A 72 12.71 5.98 18.29
CA VAL A 72 13.18 7.37 18.31
C VAL A 72 11.99 8.27 18.58
N ILE A 73 12.01 9.02 19.67
CA ILE A 73 10.87 9.84 20.11
C ILE A 73 10.88 11.16 19.35
N THR A 74 10.17 11.18 18.22
CA THR A 74 10.07 12.36 17.33
C THR A 74 8.73 13.10 17.44
N GLY A 75 7.91 12.73 18.41
CA GLY A 75 6.55 13.24 18.55
C GLY A 75 5.54 12.50 17.67
N ARG A 76 4.26 12.75 17.88
CA ARG A 76 3.16 12.27 17.05
C ARG A 76 2.37 13.45 16.54
N ASP A 77 2.07 13.45 15.25
CA ASP A 77 1.09 14.39 14.72
C ASP A 77 -0.32 13.86 14.99
N ARG A 78 -1.02 14.49 15.91
CA ARG A 78 -2.44 14.24 16.17
C ARG A 78 -3.36 14.88 15.13
N ASN A 79 -2.83 15.82 14.34
CA ASN A 79 -3.56 16.59 13.34
C ASN A 79 -3.05 16.26 11.94
N SER A 80 -2.95 14.97 11.59
CA SER A 80 -2.58 14.62 10.22
C SER A 80 -3.54 15.34 9.25
N VAL A 81 -2.98 16.12 8.35
CA VAL A 81 -3.69 17.00 7.41
C VAL A 81 -4.67 16.24 6.52
N ALA A 82 -4.58 14.94 6.48
CA ALA A 82 -5.30 14.13 5.51
C ALA A 82 -6.40 13.24 6.08
N GLY A 83 -6.72 13.21 7.36
CA GLY A 83 -7.84 12.41 7.87
C GLY A 83 -7.85 10.91 7.54
N ALA A 84 -7.00 10.45 6.61
CA ALA A 84 -7.00 9.13 6.01
C ALA A 84 -5.72 8.33 6.27
N PHE A 85 -4.67 8.94 6.81
CA PHE A 85 -3.38 8.26 7.00
C PHE A 85 -2.91 8.29 8.45
N PRO A 86 -2.17 7.24 8.88
CA PRO A 86 -1.70 7.15 10.24
C PRO A 86 -0.84 8.36 10.61
N PRO A 87 -0.78 8.68 11.90
CA PRO A 87 0.03 9.78 12.37
C PRO A 87 1.46 9.55 11.93
N ILE A 88 1.87 10.41 11.06
CA ILE A 88 3.24 10.50 10.64
C ILE A 88 4.03 11.08 11.81
N PRO A 89 5.18 10.55 12.16
CA PRO A 89 5.98 11.05 13.27
C PRO A 89 6.28 12.54 13.13
N GLY A 90 6.02 13.29 14.17
CA GLY A 90 5.99 14.75 14.19
C GLY A 90 7.08 15.46 13.40
N LEU A 91 8.32 15.28 13.77
CA LEU A 91 9.45 15.99 13.13
C LEU A 91 9.76 15.50 11.71
N GLY A 92 9.61 14.21 11.41
CA GLY A 92 9.89 13.66 10.09
C GLY A 92 8.99 14.21 8.98
N CYS A 93 7.77 14.63 9.33
CA CYS A 93 6.78 15.19 8.41
C CYS A 93 6.70 16.70 8.37
N TRP A 94 7.66 17.33 8.94
CA TRP A 94 7.61 18.79 9.07
C TRP A 94 7.40 19.50 7.73
N ALA A 95 8.06 19.10 6.68
CA ALA A 95 7.94 19.72 5.36
C ALA A 95 6.52 19.63 4.76
N LEU A 96 5.77 18.58 5.07
CA LEU A 96 4.37 18.41 4.64
C LEU A 96 3.43 19.42 5.32
N ARG A 97 3.78 19.93 6.50
CA ARG A 97 2.92 20.83 7.28
C ARG A 97 3.00 22.29 6.84
N THR A 98 4.15 22.75 6.36
CA THR A 98 4.45 24.17 6.24
C THR A 98 4.42 24.69 4.81
N HIS A 99 4.61 23.84 3.82
CA HIS A 99 4.78 24.25 2.43
C HIS A 99 3.86 23.46 1.51
N TYR A 100 2.63 23.92 1.42
CA TYR A 100 1.67 23.41 0.46
C TYR A 100 1.39 24.50 -0.60
N PRO A 101 2.30 24.73 -1.55
CA PRO A 101 2.20 25.88 -2.43
C PRO A 101 1.54 25.54 -3.76
N VAL A 102 0.60 24.58 -3.79
CA VAL A 102 0.03 24.15 -5.06
C VAL A 102 -1.42 24.59 -5.21
N LYS A 103 -1.68 25.84 -4.87
CA LYS A 103 -3.01 26.43 -5.03
C LYS A 103 -3.57 26.22 -6.44
N GLU A 104 -2.73 26.35 -7.47
CA GLU A 104 -3.15 26.14 -8.85
C GLU A 104 -3.61 24.70 -9.09
N PHE A 105 -2.92 23.70 -8.53
CA PHE A 105 -3.30 22.29 -8.62
C PHE A 105 -4.55 22.01 -7.78
N ASP A 106 -4.64 22.57 -6.59
CA ASP A 106 -5.82 22.42 -5.72
C ASP A 106 -7.05 23.08 -6.34
N ASP A 107 -6.93 24.28 -6.90
CA ASP A 107 -8.00 24.98 -7.60
C ASP A 107 -8.45 24.19 -8.85
N TRP A 108 -7.49 23.52 -9.54
CA TRP A 108 -7.81 22.68 -10.68
C TRP A 108 -8.58 21.42 -10.25
N ARG A 109 -8.07 20.66 -9.27
CA ARG A 109 -8.67 19.36 -8.89
C ARG A 109 -9.98 19.48 -8.13
N LYS A 110 -10.19 20.60 -7.41
CA LYS A 110 -11.33 20.82 -6.51
C LYS A 110 -12.68 20.45 -7.09
N PRO A 111 -13.09 20.88 -8.31
CA PRO A 111 -14.41 20.54 -8.86
C PRO A 111 -14.59 19.04 -9.14
N TYR A 112 -13.50 18.30 -9.32
CA TYR A 112 -13.54 16.85 -9.56
C TYR A 112 -13.58 16.08 -8.25
N VAL A 113 -12.84 16.55 -7.24
CA VAL A 113 -12.79 15.93 -5.90
C VAL A 113 -14.09 16.18 -5.13
N GLU A 114 -14.63 17.39 -5.15
CA GLU A 114 -15.90 17.72 -4.48
C GLU A 114 -17.11 16.95 -5.02
N ARG A 115 -16.98 16.38 -6.21
CA ARG A 115 -18.02 15.55 -6.87
C ARG A 115 -17.64 14.08 -6.96
N ASP A 116 -16.60 13.63 -6.29
CA ASP A 116 -16.12 12.24 -6.25
C ASP A 116 -15.77 11.63 -7.62
N LEU A 117 -15.44 12.45 -8.62
CA LEU A 117 -14.92 11.96 -9.89
C LEU A 117 -13.44 11.60 -9.82
N LEU A 118 -12.66 12.46 -9.16
CA LEU A 118 -11.26 12.21 -8.83
C LEU A 118 -11.10 12.16 -7.32
N PHE A 119 -10.32 11.20 -6.88
CA PHE A 119 -9.82 11.18 -5.53
C PHE A 119 -8.30 11.22 -5.59
N ALA A 120 -7.70 12.28 -5.06
CA ALA A 120 -6.27 12.49 -5.08
C ALA A 120 -5.86 13.10 -3.74
N GLU A 121 -5.57 12.25 -2.77
CA GLU A 121 -5.21 12.71 -1.43
C GLU A 121 -3.72 12.93 -1.26
N MET A 122 -2.91 12.15 -1.94
CA MET A 122 -1.51 12.08 -1.61
C MET A 122 -0.66 12.82 -2.61
N MET A 123 -0.33 14.03 -2.26
CA MET A 123 0.56 14.85 -3.07
C MET A 123 2.03 14.53 -2.85
N THR A 124 2.35 13.68 -1.87
CA THR A 124 3.72 13.26 -1.60
C THR A 124 3.68 11.89 -0.92
N ASP A 125 3.59 10.82 -1.70
CA ASP A 125 3.55 9.46 -1.16
C ASP A 125 4.96 8.99 -0.76
N HIS A 126 5.28 9.12 0.52
CA HIS A 126 6.53 8.60 1.08
C HIS A 126 6.37 7.19 1.64
N SER A 127 5.14 6.78 1.86
CA SER A 127 4.84 5.57 2.60
C SER A 127 5.11 4.30 1.81
N HIS A 128 5.08 4.37 0.49
CA HIS A 128 5.17 3.21 -0.41
C HIS A 128 6.55 3.05 -1.05
N HIS A 129 7.58 3.76 -0.55
CA HIS A 129 8.95 3.61 -1.03
C HIS A 129 9.74 2.58 -0.24
N TYR A 130 10.68 1.97 -0.91
CA TYR A 130 11.63 1.04 -0.34
C TYR A 130 12.98 1.72 -0.15
N ALA A 131 13.45 1.79 1.09
CA ALA A 131 14.86 2.03 1.35
C ALA A 131 15.63 0.75 1.00
N ASP A 132 16.71 0.84 0.22
CA ASP A 132 17.46 -0.35 -0.18
C ASP A 132 18.18 -0.99 1.02
N VAL A 133 17.37 -1.66 1.87
CA VAL A 133 17.87 -2.30 3.09
C VAL A 133 18.80 -3.46 2.76
N GLU A 134 18.68 -4.09 1.58
CA GLU A 134 19.61 -5.13 1.14
C GLU A 134 21.02 -4.55 0.99
N ARG A 135 21.14 -3.38 0.33
CA ARG A 135 22.40 -2.65 0.27
C ARG A 135 22.92 -2.25 1.65
N VAL A 136 22.02 -1.79 2.53
CA VAL A 136 22.40 -1.45 3.92
C VAL A 136 22.99 -2.65 4.65
N LEU A 137 22.43 -3.86 4.47
CA LEU A 137 22.96 -5.08 5.07
C LEU A 137 24.38 -5.42 4.59
N TYR A 138 24.68 -5.24 3.30
CA TYR A 138 25.97 -5.60 2.71
C TYR A 138 27.02 -4.50 2.85
N ASP A 139 26.65 -3.25 2.77
CA ASP A 139 27.57 -2.10 2.73
C ASP A 139 27.70 -1.41 4.10
N GLY A 140 26.59 -1.26 4.82
CA GLY A 140 26.49 -0.41 5.99
C GLY A 140 26.53 1.10 5.64
N PHE A 141 25.99 1.91 6.55
CA PHE A 141 25.89 3.36 6.32
C PHE A 141 27.25 4.09 6.30
N GLU A 142 28.28 3.53 6.90
CA GLU A 142 29.63 4.13 6.83
C GLU A 142 30.20 4.10 5.40
N LYS A 143 30.02 2.98 4.67
CA LYS A 143 30.41 2.87 3.26
C LYS A 143 29.50 3.74 2.37
N ILE A 144 28.19 3.71 2.61
CA ILE A 144 27.23 4.56 1.88
C ILE A 144 27.59 6.04 2.06
N ARG A 145 27.84 6.48 3.29
CA ARG A 145 28.30 7.83 3.61
C ARG A 145 29.59 8.21 2.86
N LYS A 146 30.54 7.29 2.81
CA LYS A 146 31.79 7.51 2.07
C LYS A 146 31.51 7.72 0.58
N GLU A 147 30.71 6.90 -0.05
CA GLU A 147 30.33 7.05 -1.48
C GLU A 147 29.63 8.39 -1.73
N VAL A 148 28.69 8.80 -0.84
CA VAL A 148 28.07 10.12 -0.92
C VAL A 148 29.12 11.23 -0.77
N SER A 149 30.11 11.10 0.12
CA SER A 149 31.16 12.11 0.32
C SER A 149 32.04 12.28 -0.92
N GLU A 150 32.21 11.23 -1.70
CA GLU A 150 33.00 11.22 -2.93
C GLU A 150 32.22 11.78 -4.14
N MET A 151 30.89 11.96 -4.03
CA MET A 151 30.06 12.60 -5.06
C MET A 151 30.54 14.03 -5.33
N LYS A 152 30.86 14.35 -6.58
CA LYS A 152 31.26 15.68 -7.01
C LYS A 152 30.03 16.50 -7.36
N ALA A 153 29.66 17.45 -6.52
CA ALA A 153 28.59 18.40 -6.82
C ALA A 153 29.09 19.47 -7.80
N GLU A 154 28.29 19.78 -8.80
CA GLU A 154 28.58 20.74 -9.85
C GLU A 154 27.64 21.97 -9.78
N SER A 155 26.61 21.90 -8.91
CA SER A 155 25.65 22.98 -8.67
C SER A 155 25.36 23.13 -7.16
N THR A 156 24.75 24.24 -6.79
CA THR A 156 24.26 24.45 -5.41
C THR A 156 23.23 23.38 -5.01
N GLU A 157 22.33 23.03 -5.91
CA GLU A 157 21.32 21.99 -5.67
C GLU A 157 21.96 20.63 -5.40
N GLU A 158 22.93 20.21 -6.22
CA GLU A 158 23.68 18.97 -6.00
C GLU A 158 24.46 18.99 -4.68
N GLN A 159 24.98 20.16 -4.28
CA GLN A 159 25.69 20.30 -3.01
C GLN A 159 24.73 20.19 -1.82
N GLU A 160 23.57 20.83 -1.87
CA GLU A 160 22.54 20.73 -0.84
C GLU A 160 22.03 19.29 -0.71
N PHE A 161 21.84 18.60 -1.83
CA PHE A 161 21.45 17.18 -1.87
C PHE A 161 22.51 16.29 -1.23
N LYS A 162 23.79 16.46 -1.62
CA LYS A 162 24.92 15.74 -1.04
C LYS A 162 25.00 15.95 0.48
N ASP A 163 24.93 17.21 0.92
CA ASP A 163 25.03 17.58 2.33
C ASP A 163 23.87 16.97 3.16
N SER A 164 22.67 16.91 2.56
CA SER A 164 21.49 16.34 3.24
C SER A 164 21.58 14.80 3.34
N MET A 165 22.09 14.12 2.32
CA MET A 165 22.38 12.69 2.40
C MET A 165 23.45 12.38 3.44
N LEU A 166 24.51 13.20 3.52
CA LEU A 166 25.54 13.05 4.56
C LEU A 166 24.94 13.23 5.95
N ALA A 167 24.13 14.28 6.15
CA ALA A 167 23.44 14.52 7.42
C ALA A 167 22.49 13.35 7.80
N ALA A 168 21.80 12.75 6.82
CA ALA A 168 20.96 11.57 7.07
C ALA A 168 21.80 10.37 7.55
N CYS A 169 22.93 10.10 6.89
CA CYS A 169 23.83 9.02 7.30
C CYS A 169 24.43 9.30 8.70
N ASP A 170 24.87 10.52 8.96
CA ASP A 170 25.45 10.92 10.24
C ASP A 170 24.43 10.85 11.38
N ALA A 171 23.19 11.28 11.12
CA ALA A 171 22.09 11.20 12.08
C ALA A 171 21.76 9.75 12.44
N LEU A 172 21.69 8.86 11.44
CA LEU A 172 21.46 7.44 11.65
C LEU A 172 22.56 6.80 12.52
N ILE A 173 23.82 7.09 12.23
CA ILE A 173 24.97 6.58 12.99
C ILE A 173 24.92 7.11 14.43
N ALA A 174 24.63 8.39 14.62
CA ALA A 174 24.55 9.02 15.94
C ALA A 174 23.40 8.43 16.79
N LEU A 175 22.26 8.15 16.17
CA LEU A 175 21.12 7.50 16.84
C LEU A 175 21.46 6.07 17.27
N GLY A 176 22.20 5.32 16.46
CA GLY A 176 22.72 4.02 16.86
C GLY A 176 23.56 4.09 18.15
N TYR A 177 24.44 5.05 18.25
CA TYR A 177 25.21 5.28 19.49
C TYR A 177 24.33 5.68 20.68
N LYS A 178 23.29 6.53 20.47
CA LYS A 178 22.34 6.85 21.56
C LYS A 178 21.62 5.62 22.11
N PHE A 179 21.24 4.67 21.27
CA PHE A 179 20.67 3.40 21.74
C PHE A 179 21.67 2.57 22.52
N SER A 180 22.93 2.54 22.09
CA SER A 180 24.02 1.87 22.82
C SER A 180 24.23 2.49 24.19
N GLU A 181 24.28 3.82 24.29
CA GLU A 181 24.41 4.57 25.53
C GLU A 181 23.21 4.37 26.47
N GLU A 182 22.00 4.36 25.96
CA GLU A 182 20.78 4.13 26.74
C GLU A 182 20.75 2.71 27.30
N ALA A 183 21.13 1.70 26.51
CA ALA A 183 21.25 0.32 26.97
C ALA A 183 22.32 0.19 28.08
N ASP A 184 23.46 0.87 27.94
CA ASP A 184 24.53 0.89 28.98
C ASP A 184 24.04 1.57 30.26
N ARG A 185 23.31 2.69 30.16
CA ARG A 185 22.68 3.36 31.30
C ARG A 185 21.72 2.43 32.05
N MET A 186 20.88 1.68 31.33
CA MET A 186 19.93 0.72 31.90
C MET A 186 20.65 -0.43 32.62
N LEU A 187 21.78 -0.90 32.08
CA LEU A 187 22.60 -1.96 32.66
C LEU A 187 23.13 -1.62 34.06
N GLN A 188 23.34 -0.33 34.39
CA GLN A 188 23.84 0.10 35.70
C GLN A 188 22.87 -0.21 36.82
N THR A 189 21.60 -0.30 36.58
CA THR A 189 20.54 -0.52 37.57
C THR A 189 19.79 -1.85 37.42
N GLU A 190 19.90 -2.49 36.26
CA GLU A 190 19.20 -3.74 35.96
C GLU A 190 19.77 -4.92 36.77
N LYS A 191 18.89 -5.73 37.38
CA LYS A 191 19.25 -6.87 38.23
C LYS A 191 18.85 -8.23 37.65
N ASP A 192 17.92 -8.24 36.68
CA ASP A 192 17.50 -9.45 36.00
C ASP A 192 18.56 -9.86 34.97
N ASP A 193 19.16 -11.04 35.18
CA ASP A 193 20.25 -11.52 34.34
C ASP A 193 19.83 -11.69 32.85
N SER A 194 18.60 -12.10 32.58
CA SER A 194 18.09 -12.27 31.21
C SER A 194 17.92 -10.92 30.49
N VAL A 195 17.43 -9.92 31.21
CA VAL A 195 17.33 -8.55 30.72
C VAL A 195 18.72 -7.94 30.52
N ARG A 196 19.64 -8.21 31.45
CA ARG A 196 21.03 -7.75 31.32
C ARG A 196 21.71 -8.29 30.07
N GLU A 197 21.58 -9.58 29.80
CA GLU A 197 22.12 -10.20 28.59
C GLU A 197 21.55 -9.53 27.31
N GLN A 198 20.26 -9.23 27.30
CA GLN A 198 19.61 -8.54 26.21
C GLN A 198 20.10 -7.10 26.05
N LEU A 199 20.22 -6.34 27.13
CA LEU A 199 20.73 -4.97 27.08
C LEU A 199 22.21 -4.94 26.65
N ILE A 200 23.04 -5.91 27.04
CA ILE A 200 24.41 -6.07 26.53
C ILE A 200 24.39 -6.29 25.00
N ARG A 201 23.51 -7.18 24.54
CA ARG A 201 23.35 -7.42 23.09
C ARG A 201 22.99 -6.15 22.33
N ILE A 202 22.02 -5.35 22.84
CA ILE A 202 21.63 -4.07 22.25
C ILE A 202 22.81 -3.09 22.27
N ARG A 203 23.47 -2.91 23.43
CA ARG A 203 24.61 -2.00 23.57
C ARG A 203 25.71 -2.28 22.55
N ASP A 204 26.09 -3.55 22.41
CA ASP A 204 27.21 -3.95 21.56
C ASP A 204 26.85 -3.91 20.08
N THR A 205 25.56 -4.09 19.75
CA THR A 205 25.07 -4.12 18.37
C THR A 205 24.69 -2.72 17.85
N ALA A 206 24.07 -1.86 18.67
CA ALA A 206 23.53 -0.58 18.22
C ALA A 206 24.63 0.41 17.75
N GLY A 207 25.81 0.40 18.35
CA GLY A 207 26.96 1.16 17.87
C GLY A 207 27.63 0.56 16.61
N ARG A 208 27.24 -0.67 16.21
CA ARG A 208 27.85 -1.39 15.11
C ARG A 208 26.98 -1.43 13.85
N VAL A 209 25.72 -1.87 13.94
CA VAL A 209 24.81 -1.97 12.79
C VAL A 209 23.65 -1.01 12.96
N PRO A 210 23.12 -0.40 11.86
CA PRO A 210 23.51 -0.57 10.46
C PRO A 210 24.70 0.30 9.99
N ARG A 211 25.50 0.89 10.90
CA ARG A 211 26.70 1.64 10.51
C ARG A 211 27.66 0.78 9.68
N LEU A 212 27.95 -0.44 10.14
CA LEU A 212 28.78 -1.44 9.45
C LEU A 212 27.91 -2.54 8.86
N PRO A 213 28.41 -3.32 7.88
CA PRO A 213 27.73 -4.49 7.35
C PRO A 213 27.31 -5.48 8.46
N ALA A 214 26.12 -6.07 8.29
CA ALA A 214 25.65 -7.13 9.16
C ALA A 214 26.49 -8.42 8.98
N LYS A 215 26.70 -9.17 10.06
CA LYS A 215 27.46 -10.42 10.06
C LYS A 215 26.68 -11.63 10.55
N THR A 216 25.63 -11.39 11.34
CA THR A 216 24.80 -12.42 11.96
C THR A 216 23.33 -12.20 11.63
N PHE A 217 22.52 -13.22 11.84
CA PHE A 217 21.05 -13.13 11.64
C PHE A 217 20.44 -12.04 12.52
N TYR A 218 20.84 -11.97 13.79
CA TYR A 218 20.39 -10.92 14.70
C TYR A 218 20.77 -9.51 14.22
N GLU A 219 22.02 -9.32 13.78
CA GLU A 219 22.47 -8.04 13.24
C GLU A 219 21.71 -7.65 11.96
N ALA A 220 21.47 -8.62 11.06
CA ALA A 220 20.72 -8.38 9.84
C ALA A 220 19.26 -7.96 10.15
N LEU A 221 18.60 -8.71 11.01
CA LEU A 221 17.21 -8.42 11.41
C LEU A 221 17.10 -7.05 12.09
N THR A 222 18.04 -6.75 13.00
CA THR A 222 18.11 -5.46 13.70
C THR A 222 18.40 -4.30 12.73
N SER A 223 19.27 -4.51 11.73
CA SER A 223 19.58 -3.48 10.73
C SER A 223 18.36 -3.14 9.87
N VAL A 224 17.59 -4.14 9.44
CA VAL A 224 16.33 -3.94 8.69
C VAL A 224 15.32 -3.17 9.55
N TRP A 225 15.13 -3.60 10.79
CA TRP A 225 14.23 -2.93 11.74
C TRP A 225 14.63 -1.46 11.96
N PHE A 226 15.90 -1.21 12.30
CA PHE A 226 16.36 0.13 12.61
C PHE A 226 16.36 1.07 11.40
N THR A 227 16.72 0.57 10.21
CA THR A 227 16.60 1.37 8.98
C THR A 227 15.16 1.79 8.73
N ARG A 228 14.21 0.86 8.89
CA ARG A 228 12.78 1.17 8.80
C ARG A 228 12.35 2.18 9.85
N GLU A 229 12.79 2.02 11.10
CA GLU A 229 12.48 2.94 12.20
C GLU A 229 12.94 4.37 11.88
N LEU A 230 14.14 4.51 11.32
CA LEU A 230 14.66 5.81 10.94
C LEU A 230 14.00 6.42 9.70
N CYS A 231 13.60 5.60 8.72
CA CYS A 231 12.75 6.08 7.63
C CYS A 231 11.45 6.68 8.19
N THR A 232 10.87 6.06 9.21
CA THR A 232 9.70 6.59 9.90
C THR A 232 10.01 7.89 10.65
N ALA A 233 11.05 7.90 11.48
CA ALA A 233 11.39 9.01 12.35
C ALA A 233 11.89 10.25 11.59
N MET A 234 12.63 10.05 10.51
CA MET A 234 13.34 11.12 9.78
C MET A 234 12.63 11.55 8.51
N GLU A 235 12.01 10.62 7.76
CA GLU A 235 11.30 10.95 6.51
C GLU A 235 9.78 11.02 6.69
N GLY A 236 9.27 10.62 7.83
CA GLY A 236 7.84 10.57 8.06
C GLY A 236 7.12 9.42 7.36
N SER A 237 7.86 8.42 6.93
CA SER A 237 7.31 7.25 6.24
C SER A 237 6.75 6.23 7.24
N GLY A 238 5.49 6.41 7.64
CA GLY A 238 4.82 5.51 8.59
C GLY A 238 4.60 4.09 8.07
N PHE A 239 4.60 3.88 6.75
CA PHE A 239 4.26 2.62 6.08
C PHE A 239 5.43 1.95 5.39
N ALA A 240 6.64 2.11 5.92
CA ALA A 240 7.82 1.63 5.24
C ALA A 240 7.68 0.18 4.76
N VAL A 241 7.99 -0.05 3.50
CA VAL A 241 8.16 -1.38 2.94
C VAL A 241 9.38 -2.00 3.59
N MET A 242 9.18 -3.02 4.45
CA MET A 242 10.25 -3.58 5.27
C MET A 242 11.22 -4.47 4.50
N GLY A 243 10.82 -4.95 3.32
CA GLY A 243 11.66 -5.73 2.43
C GLY A 243 11.21 -7.18 2.23
N HIS A 244 11.97 -7.90 1.45
CA HIS A 244 11.76 -9.31 1.10
C HIS A 244 12.52 -10.19 2.09
N TYR A 245 11.91 -10.42 3.26
CA TYR A 245 12.60 -10.91 4.47
C TYR A 245 13.26 -12.27 4.31
N ASP A 246 12.55 -13.26 3.78
CA ASP A 246 13.09 -14.60 3.62
C ASP A 246 14.23 -14.67 2.60
N ARG A 247 14.29 -13.72 1.64
CA ARG A 247 15.41 -13.60 0.72
C ARG A 247 16.63 -12.95 1.36
N ILE A 248 16.44 -11.79 1.99
CA ILE A 248 17.56 -10.98 2.48
C ILE A 248 18.14 -11.49 3.81
N LEU A 249 17.34 -12.16 4.63
CA LEU A 249 17.77 -12.65 5.94
C LEU A 249 18.29 -14.10 5.91
N TYR A 250 17.85 -14.93 4.97
CA TYR A 250 18.22 -16.33 4.92
C TYR A 250 19.72 -16.61 4.85
N PRO A 251 20.54 -15.86 4.10
CA PRO A 251 21.99 -16.09 4.06
C PRO A 251 22.66 -15.96 5.42
N TYR A 252 22.19 -15.01 6.25
CA TYR A 252 22.69 -14.79 7.61
C TYR A 252 22.21 -15.88 8.56
N TYR A 253 20.96 -16.27 8.48
CA TYR A 253 20.39 -17.36 9.26
C TYR A 253 21.14 -18.66 9.00
N ARG A 254 21.29 -19.06 7.75
CA ARG A 254 21.97 -20.29 7.35
C ARG A 254 23.41 -20.34 7.88
N LYS A 255 24.13 -19.23 7.73
CA LYS A 255 25.49 -19.11 8.24
C LYS A 255 25.55 -19.26 9.77
N ASP A 256 24.64 -18.62 10.50
CA ASP A 256 24.63 -18.69 11.97
C ASP A 256 24.25 -20.08 12.47
N ILE A 257 23.40 -20.83 11.79
CA ILE A 257 23.08 -22.23 12.07
C ILE A 257 24.30 -23.13 11.79
N GLU A 258 24.96 -22.97 10.62
CA GLU A 258 26.15 -23.73 10.24
C GLU A 258 27.31 -23.51 11.24
N GLU A 259 27.48 -22.28 11.72
CA GLU A 259 28.49 -21.90 12.69
C GLU A 259 28.05 -22.09 14.17
N GLN A 260 26.84 -22.61 14.40
CA GLN A 260 26.25 -22.89 15.72
C GLN A 260 26.17 -21.63 16.63
N ARG A 261 25.99 -20.46 16.02
CA ARG A 261 25.80 -19.18 16.74
C ARG A 261 24.38 -18.93 17.22
N ILE A 262 23.41 -19.54 16.54
CA ILE A 262 22.01 -19.42 16.89
C ILE A 262 21.29 -20.78 16.77
N THR A 263 20.26 -21.00 17.58
CA THR A 263 19.36 -22.13 17.43
C THR A 263 18.14 -21.75 16.57
N LYS A 264 17.43 -22.76 16.04
CA LYS A 264 16.18 -22.53 15.31
C LYS A 264 15.13 -21.87 16.19
N GLU A 265 15.06 -22.24 17.46
CA GLU A 265 14.14 -21.67 18.43
C GLU A 265 14.45 -20.20 18.71
N GLU A 266 15.72 -19.86 18.89
CA GLU A 266 16.14 -18.47 19.08
C GLU A 266 15.83 -17.62 17.84
N ALA A 267 16.06 -18.13 16.64
CA ALA A 267 15.72 -17.45 15.41
C ALA A 267 14.20 -17.20 15.28
N GLN A 268 13.39 -18.22 15.63
CA GLN A 268 11.92 -18.07 15.67
C GLN A 268 11.50 -17.00 16.69
N ASN A 269 12.07 -16.99 17.88
CA ASN A 269 11.78 -15.99 18.92
C ASN A 269 12.13 -14.57 18.47
N LEU A 270 13.20 -14.38 17.70
CA LEU A 270 13.56 -13.09 17.11
C LEU A 270 12.54 -12.62 16.06
N ILE A 271 12.08 -13.51 15.20
CA ILE A 271 11.01 -13.21 14.25
C ILE A 271 9.69 -12.88 14.96
N ASP A 272 9.30 -13.69 15.95
CA ASP A 272 8.12 -13.46 16.77
C ASP A 272 8.15 -12.06 17.43
N CYS A 273 9.29 -11.70 18.02
CA CYS A 273 9.47 -10.39 18.64
C CYS A 273 9.38 -9.24 17.61
N MET A 274 9.94 -9.43 16.41
CA MET A 274 9.86 -8.46 15.32
C MET A 274 8.39 -8.20 14.93
N MET A 275 7.58 -9.25 14.81
CA MET A 275 6.14 -9.11 14.50
C MET A 275 5.43 -8.34 15.61
N LEU A 276 5.69 -8.68 16.87
CA LEU A 276 4.98 -8.06 17.99
C LEU A 276 5.41 -6.62 18.26
N ILE A 277 6.67 -6.25 18.02
CA ILE A 277 7.07 -4.83 18.14
C ILE A 277 6.48 -3.98 17.03
N THR A 278 6.35 -4.55 15.84
CA THR A 278 5.67 -3.87 14.72
C THR A 278 4.18 -3.65 15.03
N GLU A 279 3.50 -4.65 15.59
CA GLU A 279 2.11 -4.54 16.04
C GLU A 279 1.94 -3.54 17.18
N ALA A 280 2.78 -3.62 18.22
CA ALA A 280 2.67 -2.77 19.39
C ALA A 280 2.70 -1.27 19.06
N ARG A 281 3.51 -0.89 18.08
CA ARG A 281 3.60 0.49 17.61
C ARG A 281 2.32 0.98 16.95
N TRP A 282 1.58 0.10 16.24
CA TRP A 282 0.37 0.44 15.51
C TRP A 282 -0.89 0.40 16.35
N LYS A 283 -0.98 -0.53 17.28
CA LYS A 283 -2.18 -0.80 18.07
C LYS A 283 -2.69 0.39 18.88
N HIS A 284 -1.80 1.28 19.30
CA HIS A 284 -2.12 2.46 20.11
C HIS A 284 -2.34 3.73 19.29
N ASN A 285 -2.50 3.58 17.99
CA ASN A 285 -2.71 4.69 17.10
C ASN A 285 -4.21 4.90 16.86
N GLU A 286 -4.79 5.94 17.44
CA GLU A 286 -6.24 6.24 17.39
C GLU A 286 -6.78 6.50 15.97
N ASN A 287 -5.91 6.73 14.99
CA ASN A 287 -6.28 7.02 13.60
C ASN A 287 -5.75 5.95 12.64
N THR A 288 -5.88 4.67 12.99
CA THR A 288 -5.38 3.54 12.20
C THR A 288 -6.21 3.20 10.97
N SER A 289 -6.75 4.17 10.26
CA SER A 289 -7.36 3.92 8.94
C SER A 289 -6.32 3.66 7.85
N GLY A 290 -5.05 3.49 8.22
CA GLY A 290 -3.95 3.45 7.29
C GLY A 290 -3.33 2.10 7.04
N THR A 291 -2.51 2.09 6.03
CA THR A 291 -1.70 0.94 5.65
C THR A 291 -0.56 0.73 6.62
N ASN A 292 -0.30 -0.51 6.96
CA ASN A 292 0.69 -0.91 7.95
C ASN A 292 2.03 -1.23 7.27
N ALA A 293 3.10 -1.35 8.04
CA ALA A 293 4.34 -1.90 7.55
C ALA A 293 4.11 -3.25 6.84
N SER A 294 4.84 -3.55 5.77
CA SER A 294 4.69 -4.78 5.01
C SER A 294 5.96 -5.62 5.02
N VAL A 295 5.79 -6.93 5.22
CA VAL A 295 6.82 -7.96 5.08
C VAL A 295 6.49 -8.80 3.87
N VAL A 296 7.44 -8.92 2.94
CA VAL A 296 7.28 -9.71 1.72
C VAL A 296 8.02 -11.04 1.88
N ILE A 297 7.38 -12.14 1.47
CA ILE A 297 7.96 -13.49 1.46
C ILE A 297 7.62 -14.24 0.16
N GLY A 298 8.36 -15.30 -0.12
CA GLY A 298 8.15 -16.18 -1.27
C GLY A 298 8.66 -15.58 -2.58
N GLY A 299 7.96 -15.83 -3.68
CA GLY A 299 8.37 -15.33 -4.98
C GLY A 299 9.64 -15.97 -5.51
N CYS A 300 10.49 -15.15 -6.11
CA CYS A 300 11.77 -15.62 -6.65
C CYS A 300 12.90 -14.61 -6.40
N ASP A 301 14.13 -15.09 -6.63
CA ASP A 301 15.32 -14.25 -6.68
C ASP A 301 15.50 -13.58 -8.07
N ARG A 302 16.59 -12.83 -8.24
CA ARG A 302 16.92 -12.11 -9.48
C ARG A 302 17.07 -13.04 -10.69
N GLU A 303 17.54 -14.27 -10.47
CA GLU A 303 17.73 -15.32 -11.48
C GLU A 303 16.44 -16.07 -11.81
N GLY A 304 15.40 -15.94 -10.97
CA GLY A 304 14.10 -16.60 -11.11
C GLY A 304 14.02 -17.93 -10.35
N ASN A 305 14.94 -18.22 -9.43
CA ASN A 305 14.84 -19.37 -8.54
C ASN A 305 13.80 -19.10 -7.46
N ILE A 306 12.92 -20.09 -7.21
CA ILE A 306 11.85 -19.98 -6.21
C ILE A 306 12.45 -19.84 -4.81
N ILE A 307 11.89 -18.90 -4.03
CA ILE A 307 12.24 -18.68 -2.63
C ILE A 307 11.22 -19.39 -1.76
N TYR A 308 11.71 -20.37 -1.02
CA TYR A 308 11.02 -21.05 0.07
C TYR A 308 12.09 -21.69 0.96
N ASN A 309 12.29 -21.17 2.14
CA ASN A 309 13.37 -21.55 3.05
C ASN A 309 12.89 -21.51 4.52
N GLU A 310 13.76 -21.79 5.47
CA GLU A 310 13.41 -21.86 6.87
C GLU A 310 12.97 -20.50 7.44
N VAL A 311 13.44 -19.38 6.89
CA VAL A 311 12.97 -18.04 7.31
C VAL A 311 11.55 -17.81 6.80
N THR A 312 11.21 -18.29 5.58
CA THR A 312 9.82 -18.29 5.10
C THR A 312 8.90 -19.04 6.09
N GLU A 313 9.33 -20.24 6.52
CA GLU A 313 8.57 -21.04 7.48
C GLU A 313 8.41 -20.34 8.84
N MET A 314 9.48 -19.74 9.37
CA MET A 314 9.42 -19.02 10.64
C MET A 314 8.46 -17.83 10.61
N ILE A 315 8.44 -17.08 9.50
CA ILE A 315 7.50 -15.96 9.31
C ILE A 315 6.07 -16.48 9.27
N LEU A 316 5.79 -17.50 8.49
CA LEU A 316 4.45 -18.12 8.42
C LEU A 316 4.02 -18.68 9.80
N ASN A 317 4.91 -19.34 10.55
CA ASN A 317 4.64 -19.81 11.91
C ASN A 317 4.26 -18.66 12.84
N SER A 318 4.90 -17.50 12.73
CA SER A 318 4.56 -16.33 13.53
C SER A 318 3.15 -15.81 13.22
N PHE A 319 2.75 -15.79 11.94
CA PHE A 319 1.39 -15.41 11.56
C PHE A 319 0.33 -16.48 11.88
N GLU A 320 0.71 -17.75 11.93
CA GLU A 320 -0.17 -18.80 12.46
C GLU A 320 -0.41 -18.58 13.96
N LYS A 321 0.66 -18.30 14.71
CA LYS A 321 0.63 -18.14 16.17
C LYS A 321 -0.06 -16.83 16.61
N TYR A 322 0.20 -15.71 15.92
CA TYR A 322 -0.25 -14.39 16.34
C TYR A 322 -1.31 -13.81 15.41
N GLU A 323 -2.36 -13.24 16.01
CA GLU A 323 -3.31 -12.40 15.31
C GLU A 323 -2.83 -10.95 15.41
N VAL A 324 -2.22 -10.47 14.34
CA VAL A 324 -1.67 -9.11 14.25
C VAL A 324 -2.31 -8.36 13.08
N SER A 325 -2.42 -7.04 13.21
CA SER A 325 -2.83 -6.15 12.13
C SER A 325 -1.64 -5.56 11.38
N SER A 326 -0.47 -5.52 12.04
CA SER A 326 0.79 -5.03 11.50
C SER A 326 1.97 -5.90 12.00
N PRO A 327 2.94 -6.24 11.14
CA PRO A 327 3.00 -5.91 9.70
C PRO A 327 2.00 -6.70 8.88
N LYS A 328 1.68 -6.21 7.67
CA LYS A 328 0.99 -6.99 6.65
C LYS A 328 1.91 -8.06 6.10
N LEU A 329 1.36 -9.25 5.87
CA LEU A 329 2.04 -10.35 5.21
C LEU A 329 1.72 -10.32 3.72
N GLN A 330 2.70 -9.95 2.91
CA GLN A 330 2.62 -9.94 1.46
C GLN A 330 3.25 -11.22 0.92
N VAL A 331 2.44 -12.15 0.52
CA VAL A 331 2.87 -13.47 0.01
C VAL A 331 2.97 -13.42 -1.50
N ARG A 332 4.19 -13.53 -2.01
CA ARG A 332 4.43 -13.72 -3.44
C ARG A 332 4.32 -15.21 -3.77
N ILE A 333 3.46 -15.54 -4.73
CA ILE A 333 3.16 -16.93 -5.13
C ILE A 333 3.21 -17.07 -6.65
N SER A 334 3.62 -18.25 -7.13
CA SER A 334 3.55 -18.63 -8.53
C SER A 334 3.11 -20.09 -8.66
N SER A 335 2.82 -20.52 -9.87
CA SER A 335 2.54 -21.91 -10.20
C SER A 335 3.67 -22.88 -9.79
N LYS A 336 4.92 -22.38 -9.72
CA LYS A 336 6.13 -23.15 -9.42
C LYS A 336 6.41 -23.39 -7.93
N HIS A 337 5.70 -22.69 -7.03
CA HIS A 337 5.90 -22.89 -5.59
C HIS A 337 5.49 -24.30 -5.14
N PRO A 338 6.21 -24.90 -4.16
CA PRO A 338 5.87 -26.21 -3.65
C PRO A 338 4.53 -26.21 -2.90
N ASP A 339 3.84 -27.35 -2.94
CA ASP A 339 2.52 -27.48 -2.30
C ASP A 339 2.57 -27.23 -0.79
N LYS A 340 3.68 -27.57 -0.12
CA LYS A 340 3.86 -27.26 1.31
C LYS A 340 3.74 -25.76 1.59
N TYR A 341 4.33 -24.90 0.74
CA TYR A 341 4.19 -23.44 0.85
C TYR A 341 2.73 -22.99 0.67
N LYS A 342 2.11 -23.45 -0.42
CA LYS A 342 0.71 -23.10 -0.74
C LYS A 342 -0.24 -23.53 0.39
N LYS A 343 -0.03 -24.72 0.95
CA LYS A 343 -0.82 -25.23 2.07
C LYS A 343 -0.67 -24.39 3.33
N HIS A 344 0.54 -23.97 3.68
CA HIS A 344 0.76 -23.12 4.85
C HIS A 344 0.13 -21.74 4.67
N VAL A 345 0.26 -21.13 3.49
CA VAL A 345 -0.43 -19.87 3.14
C VAL A 345 -1.95 -20.02 3.23
N ALA A 346 -2.51 -21.12 2.72
CA ALA A 346 -3.93 -21.45 2.83
C ALA A 346 -4.39 -21.57 4.29
N LEU A 347 -3.56 -22.16 5.16
CA LEU A 347 -3.84 -22.25 6.58
C LEU A 347 -3.91 -20.87 7.24
N ILE A 348 -2.96 -19.96 6.92
CA ILE A 348 -2.97 -18.58 7.41
C ILE A 348 -4.26 -17.85 7.00
N ALA A 349 -4.67 -18.01 5.73
CA ALA A 349 -5.93 -17.44 5.23
C ALA A 349 -7.14 -18.02 5.99
N LYS A 350 -7.23 -19.36 6.13
CA LYS A 350 -8.29 -20.04 6.86
C LYS A 350 -8.43 -19.58 8.30
N LEU A 351 -7.29 -19.31 8.98
CA LEU A 351 -7.29 -18.82 10.36
C LEU A 351 -7.81 -17.36 10.50
N GLY A 352 -8.22 -16.74 9.40
CA GLY A 352 -8.70 -15.37 9.42
C GLY A 352 -7.59 -14.35 9.73
N ARG A 353 -6.35 -14.64 9.33
CA ARG A 353 -5.26 -13.67 9.41
C ARG A 353 -5.43 -12.63 8.32
N ASN A 354 -6.38 -11.73 8.53
CA ASN A 354 -6.85 -10.75 7.55
C ASN A 354 -5.80 -9.67 7.19
N CYS A 355 -4.59 -9.76 7.73
CA CYS A 355 -3.41 -8.97 7.29
C CYS A 355 -2.66 -9.60 6.09
N LEU A 356 -3.13 -10.75 5.58
CA LEU A 356 -2.55 -11.48 4.46
C LEU A 356 -3.00 -10.89 3.12
N SER A 357 -2.06 -10.69 2.20
CA SER A 357 -2.31 -10.44 0.77
C SER A 357 -1.50 -11.40 -0.09
N ILE A 358 -2.10 -11.88 -1.17
CA ILE A 358 -1.46 -12.78 -2.13
C ILE A 358 -1.13 -12.00 -3.40
N LEU A 359 0.09 -12.13 -3.88
CA LEU A 359 0.61 -11.49 -5.08
C LEU A 359 1.05 -12.57 -6.07
N ASN A 360 0.50 -12.54 -7.28
CA ASN A 360 0.77 -13.54 -8.31
C ASN A 360 2.01 -13.15 -9.14
N ASP A 361 3.14 -13.81 -8.87
CA ASP A 361 4.39 -13.58 -9.58
C ASP A 361 4.31 -13.85 -11.07
N ASP A 362 3.52 -14.86 -11.49
CA ASP A 362 3.38 -15.22 -12.90
C ASP A 362 2.75 -14.08 -13.73
N VAL A 363 1.99 -13.19 -13.09
CA VAL A 363 1.35 -12.03 -13.71
C VAL A 363 2.16 -10.75 -13.48
N LEU A 364 2.53 -10.45 -12.23
CA LEU A 364 3.10 -9.15 -11.87
C LEU A 364 4.51 -8.96 -12.43
N ILE A 365 5.32 -10.02 -12.49
CA ILE A 365 6.65 -9.95 -13.13
C ILE A 365 6.50 -9.65 -14.62
N GLU A 366 5.57 -10.32 -15.29
CA GLU A 366 5.28 -10.10 -16.71
C GLU A 366 4.72 -8.69 -16.96
N ALA A 367 3.85 -8.19 -16.09
CA ALA A 367 3.27 -6.86 -16.20
C ALA A 367 4.37 -5.77 -16.19
N HIS A 368 5.29 -5.84 -15.25
CA HIS A 368 6.41 -4.92 -15.20
C HIS A 368 7.37 -5.08 -16.38
N HIS A 369 7.59 -6.32 -16.85
CA HIS A 369 8.43 -6.58 -18.00
C HIS A 369 7.82 -6.00 -19.29
N ARG A 370 6.52 -6.17 -19.50
CA ARG A 370 5.78 -5.53 -20.61
C ARG A 370 5.79 -4.00 -20.53
N ALA A 371 5.86 -3.42 -19.33
CA ALA A 371 6.06 -1.99 -19.13
C ALA A 371 7.49 -1.50 -19.41
N GLY A 372 8.36 -2.35 -19.96
CA GLY A 372 9.73 -2.01 -20.40
C GLY A 372 10.80 -2.09 -19.33
N LYS A 373 10.50 -2.66 -18.16
CA LYS A 373 11.49 -2.86 -17.10
C LYS A 373 12.28 -4.17 -17.34
N LYS A 374 13.52 -4.23 -16.86
CA LYS A 374 14.37 -5.42 -17.00
C LYS A 374 13.82 -6.58 -16.19
N ILE A 375 13.81 -7.79 -16.76
CA ILE A 375 13.22 -8.96 -16.12
C ILE A 375 13.84 -9.28 -14.76
N GLU A 376 15.15 -9.09 -14.61
CA GLU A 376 15.88 -9.31 -13.36
C GLU A 376 15.42 -8.33 -12.27
N ASP A 377 15.10 -7.09 -12.63
CA ASP A 377 14.57 -6.10 -11.71
C ASP A 377 13.08 -6.36 -11.41
N CYS A 378 12.29 -6.78 -12.41
CA CYS A 378 10.89 -7.17 -12.22
C CYS A 378 10.74 -8.29 -11.19
N ARG A 379 11.64 -9.28 -11.19
CA ARG A 379 11.67 -10.35 -10.21
C ARG A 379 11.92 -9.87 -8.77
N MET A 380 12.48 -8.68 -8.61
CA MET A 380 12.82 -8.08 -7.31
C MET A 380 11.74 -7.17 -6.77
N TYR A 381 10.52 -7.22 -7.33
CA TYR A 381 9.43 -6.39 -6.82
C TYR A 381 9.05 -6.74 -5.38
N LEU A 382 8.58 -5.73 -4.69
CA LEU A 382 8.00 -5.76 -3.35
C LEU A 382 6.54 -5.33 -3.46
N ALA A 383 5.78 -5.47 -2.38
CA ALA A 383 4.52 -4.76 -2.24
C ALA A 383 4.77 -3.43 -1.54
N GLY A 384 4.14 -2.39 -1.99
CA GLY A 384 4.11 -1.09 -1.34
C GLY A 384 3.42 -1.13 0.02
N GLY A 385 2.77 -0.08 0.42
CA GLY A 385 1.98 -0.08 1.66
C GLY A 385 0.78 -1.04 1.61
N CYS A 386 0.24 -1.28 0.41
CA CYS A 386 -0.87 -2.22 0.16
C CYS A 386 -0.43 -3.33 -0.81
N GLN A 387 -1.09 -3.48 -1.96
CA GLN A 387 -0.76 -4.52 -2.95
C GLN A 387 -0.03 -3.95 -4.17
N GLU A 388 0.23 -2.66 -4.21
CA GLU A 388 0.90 -2.02 -5.34
C GLU A 388 2.34 -2.55 -5.45
N PRO A 389 2.71 -3.17 -6.56
CA PRO A 389 4.07 -3.62 -6.74
C PRO A 389 5.03 -2.44 -6.90
N VAL A 390 6.17 -2.51 -6.25
CA VAL A 390 7.27 -1.56 -6.36
C VAL A 390 8.58 -2.33 -6.53
N LEU A 391 9.37 -1.99 -7.53
CA LEU A 391 10.67 -2.62 -7.69
C LEU A 391 11.66 -2.08 -6.65
N SER A 392 12.62 -2.89 -6.22
CA SER A 392 13.60 -2.50 -5.21
C SER A 392 14.43 -1.26 -5.57
N ASN A 393 14.48 -0.90 -6.86
CA ASN A 393 15.19 0.25 -7.42
C ASN A 393 14.25 1.28 -8.09
N GLU A 394 13.00 1.33 -7.64
CA GLU A 394 11.94 2.19 -8.17
C GLU A 394 11.49 3.24 -7.16
N CYS A 395 11.19 4.43 -7.67
CA CYS A 395 10.35 5.43 -7.01
C CYS A 395 9.01 5.51 -7.75
N ASN A 396 7.92 5.21 -7.09
CA ASN A 396 6.60 5.22 -7.70
C ASN A 396 5.64 6.22 -7.03
N SER A 397 4.58 6.58 -7.76
CA SER A 397 3.46 7.40 -7.29
C SER A 397 2.16 6.65 -7.63
N ARG A 398 1.98 5.45 -7.05
CA ARG A 398 0.88 4.56 -7.44
C ARG A 398 -0.45 4.89 -6.79
N ALA A 399 -0.45 5.48 -5.62
CA ALA A 399 -1.66 5.88 -4.90
C ALA A 399 -2.07 7.34 -5.17
N PHE A 400 -1.69 7.89 -6.31
CA PHE A 400 -1.71 9.33 -6.54
C PHE A 400 -3.06 9.84 -7.03
N MET A 401 -3.77 9.07 -7.85
CA MET A 401 -5.05 9.46 -8.41
C MET A 401 -5.97 8.26 -8.56
N TYR A 402 -7.21 8.45 -8.11
CA TYR A 402 -8.30 7.48 -8.29
C TYR A 402 -9.38 8.10 -9.16
N LEU A 403 -9.75 7.43 -10.26
CA LEU A 403 -10.79 7.87 -11.18
C LEU A 403 -12.03 6.99 -11.05
N ASN A 404 -13.17 7.61 -10.72
CA ASN A 404 -14.48 6.97 -10.64
C ASN A 404 -15.04 6.74 -12.04
N LEU A 405 -14.89 5.53 -12.58
CA LEU A 405 -15.36 5.17 -13.93
C LEU A 405 -16.89 5.23 -14.09
N PRO A 406 -17.71 4.73 -13.14
CA PRO A 406 -19.17 4.91 -13.22
C PRO A 406 -19.59 6.36 -13.31
N LEU A 407 -19.08 7.25 -12.48
CA LEU A 407 -19.41 8.67 -12.53
C LEU A 407 -18.90 9.35 -13.82
N LEU A 408 -17.77 8.90 -14.34
CA LEU A 408 -17.28 9.38 -15.63
C LEU A 408 -18.24 8.99 -16.77
N LEU A 409 -18.84 7.79 -16.73
CA LEU A 409 -19.88 7.38 -17.67
C LEU A 409 -21.14 8.24 -17.50
N ASP A 410 -21.57 8.50 -16.27
CA ASP A 410 -22.69 9.40 -15.99
C ASP A 410 -22.45 10.81 -16.58
N ALA A 411 -21.24 11.33 -16.44
CA ALA A 411 -20.86 12.62 -17.03
C ALA A 411 -20.93 12.63 -18.57
N MET A 412 -20.72 11.49 -19.23
CA MET A 412 -20.89 11.35 -20.66
C MET A 412 -22.36 11.26 -21.06
N LEU A 413 -23.19 10.63 -20.23
CA LEU A 413 -24.65 10.56 -20.44
C LEU A 413 -25.34 11.88 -20.13
N PHE A 414 -24.86 12.63 -19.14
CA PHE A 414 -25.45 13.87 -18.63
C PHE A 414 -24.46 15.05 -18.66
N PRO A 415 -23.90 15.41 -19.83
CA PRO A 415 -22.81 16.38 -19.91
C PRO A 415 -23.19 17.81 -19.54
N LYS A 416 -24.50 18.12 -19.38
CA LYS A 416 -24.96 19.43 -18.91
C LYS A 416 -25.04 19.50 -17.38
N GLU A 417 -25.47 18.42 -16.74
CA GLU A 417 -25.64 18.31 -15.29
C GLU A 417 -24.31 18.00 -14.61
N LEU A 418 -23.48 17.16 -15.25
CA LEU A 418 -22.17 16.73 -14.77
C LEU A 418 -21.07 17.25 -15.71
N ASP A 419 -20.99 18.58 -15.83
CA ASP A 419 -20.00 19.21 -16.68
C ASP A 419 -18.60 19.19 -16.04
N PHE A 420 -17.82 18.17 -16.39
CA PHE A 420 -16.40 18.06 -16.04
C PHE A 420 -15.47 18.43 -17.24
N TRP A 421 -16.04 18.84 -18.36
CA TRP A 421 -15.33 18.94 -19.63
C TRP A 421 -15.06 20.39 -20.06
N SER A 422 -16.02 21.29 -19.82
CA SER A 422 -15.99 22.66 -20.35
C SER A 422 -14.88 23.50 -19.74
N LYS A 423 -14.56 23.30 -18.46
CA LYS A 423 -13.51 24.05 -17.76
C LYS A 423 -12.14 23.90 -18.43
N GLU A 424 -11.86 22.72 -18.98
CA GLU A 424 -10.60 22.40 -19.65
C GLU A 424 -10.69 22.48 -21.18
N ASN A 425 -11.83 22.96 -21.71
CA ASN A 425 -12.11 22.98 -23.17
C ASN A 425 -11.95 21.60 -23.84
N LEU A 426 -12.22 20.52 -23.11
CA LEU A 426 -12.13 19.17 -23.66
C LEU A 426 -13.24 18.96 -24.70
N ARG A 427 -12.82 18.48 -25.85
CA ARG A 427 -13.78 18.08 -26.92
C ARG A 427 -14.25 16.66 -26.60
N ILE A 428 -15.50 16.54 -26.16
CA ILE A 428 -16.12 15.24 -25.94
C ILE A 428 -16.80 14.74 -27.23
N SER A 429 -16.69 13.44 -27.47
CA SER A 429 -17.53 12.73 -28.45
C SER A 429 -18.89 12.48 -27.80
N ARG A 430 -19.96 12.85 -28.52
CA ARG A 430 -21.33 12.76 -28.01
C ARG A 430 -21.84 11.32 -28.08
N VAL A 431 -22.05 10.70 -26.92
CA VAL A 431 -22.56 9.33 -26.81
C VAL A 431 -24.03 9.20 -27.29
N ASP A 432 -24.82 10.28 -27.18
CA ASP A 432 -26.23 10.34 -27.56
C ASP A 432 -26.47 10.40 -29.10
N THR A 433 -25.43 10.59 -29.89
CA THR A 433 -25.51 10.57 -31.36
C THR A 433 -25.17 9.22 -31.97
N ALA A 434 -24.77 8.25 -31.18
CA ALA A 434 -24.35 6.93 -31.63
C ALA A 434 -25.54 6.14 -32.25
N GLN A 435 -25.33 5.54 -33.42
CA GLN A 435 -26.34 4.74 -34.12
C GLN A 435 -26.28 3.26 -33.75
N ASN A 436 -25.19 2.82 -33.19
CA ASN A 436 -24.94 1.44 -32.73
C ASN A 436 -24.03 1.44 -31.51
N PHE A 437 -23.85 0.29 -30.87
CA PHE A 437 -23.04 0.16 -29.66
C PHE A 437 -21.56 0.43 -29.92
N GLU A 438 -21.01 0.05 -31.06
CA GLU A 438 -19.61 0.30 -31.42
C GLU A 438 -19.31 1.80 -31.39
N GLN A 439 -20.12 2.64 -32.03
CA GLN A 439 -19.95 4.09 -32.01
C GLN A 439 -20.12 4.69 -30.61
N PHE A 440 -21.07 4.15 -29.83
CA PHE A 440 -21.25 4.54 -28.43
C PHE A 440 -19.99 4.24 -27.62
N TYR A 441 -19.49 3.01 -27.71
CA TYR A 441 -18.32 2.55 -26.99
C TYR A 441 -17.05 3.30 -27.41
N GLU A 442 -16.82 3.52 -28.70
CA GLU A 442 -15.72 4.35 -29.22
C GLU A 442 -15.75 5.77 -28.62
N SER A 443 -16.95 6.36 -28.50
CA SER A 443 -17.09 7.67 -27.85
C SER A 443 -16.75 7.63 -26.36
N VAL A 444 -17.15 6.56 -25.64
CA VAL A 444 -16.81 6.38 -24.23
C VAL A 444 -15.30 6.23 -24.05
N VAL A 445 -14.65 5.40 -24.85
CA VAL A 445 -13.18 5.20 -24.81
C VAL A 445 -12.44 6.49 -25.12
N TYR A 446 -12.86 7.19 -26.18
CA TYR A 446 -12.26 8.47 -26.55
C TYR A 446 -12.36 9.50 -25.44
N ASN A 447 -13.53 9.67 -24.83
CA ASN A 447 -13.75 10.63 -23.75
C ASN A 447 -12.92 10.26 -22.51
N THR A 448 -12.85 8.99 -22.16
CA THR A 448 -12.01 8.48 -21.05
C THR A 448 -10.54 8.80 -21.32
N ALA A 449 -10.05 8.54 -22.52
CA ALA A 449 -8.67 8.84 -22.91
C ALA A 449 -8.35 10.35 -22.83
N GLN A 450 -9.27 11.21 -23.29
CA GLN A 450 -9.11 12.67 -23.19
C GLN A 450 -9.03 13.13 -21.72
N PHE A 451 -9.88 12.55 -20.85
CA PHE A 451 -9.88 12.88 -19.43
C PHE A 451 -8.58 12.44 -18.75
N LEU A 452 -8.12 11.22 -19.01
CA LEU A 452 -6.84 10.71 -18.48
C LEU A 452 -5.65 11.54 -18.96
N ALA A 453 -5.64 11.93 -20.25
CA ALA A 453 -4.58 12.78 -20.80
C ALA A 453 -4.55 14.18 -20.13
N MET A 454 -5.72 14.77 -19.88
CA MET A 454 -5.83 16.01 -19.11
C MET A 454 -5.27 15.84 -17.70
N CYS A 455 -5.67 14.80 -17.00
CA CYS A 455 -5.13 14.50 -15.66
C CYS A 455 -3.60 14.38 -15.72
N ALA A 456 -3.06 13.63 -16.68
CA ALA A 456 -1.62 13.47 -16.82
C ALA A 456 -0.87 14.80 -16.98
N VAL A 457 -1.43 15.77 -17.72
CA VAL A 457 -0.82 17.10 -17.89
C VAL A 457 -0.75 17.87 -16.56
N HIS A 458 -1.81 17.84 -15.76
CA HIS A 458 -1.84 18.54 -14.47
C HIS A 458 -0.95 17.86 -13.43
N TYR A 459 -1.00 16.53 -13.36
CA TYR A 459 -0.12 15.76 -12.48
C TYR A 459 1.36 15.88 -12.87
N TYR A 460 1.67 15.97 -14.17
CA TYR A 460 3.03 16.21 -14.64
C TYR A 460 3.63 17.48 -14.00
N ARG A 461 2.87 18.60 -14.02
CA ARG A 461 3.30 19.85 -13.42
C ARG A 461 3.48 19.74 -11.90
N PHE A 462 2.60 19.00 -11.25
CA PHE A 462 2.68 18.79 -9.82
C PHE A 462 3.89 17.91 -9.45
N GLU A 463 4.11 16.81 -10.15
CA GLU A 463 5.26 15.93 -9.89
C GLU A 463 6.62 16.64 -10.12
N GLN A 464 6.68 17.66 -10.96
CA GLN A 464 7.90 18.45 -11.16
C GLN A 464 8.39 19.14 -9.88
N ILE A 465 7.47 19.52 -9.01
CA ILE A 465 7.79 20.23 -7.76
C ILE A 465 7.80 19.32 -6.53
N TRP A 466 7.58 18.04 -6.70
CA TRP A 466 7.51 17.10 -5.58
C TRP A 466 8.77 17.15 -4.70
N SER A 467 9.94 17.12 -5.29
CA SER A 467 11.22 17.22 -4.57
C SER A 467 11.43 18.57 -3.85
N GLU A 468 10.69 19.61 -4.24
CA GLU A 468 10.73 20.91 -3.58
C GLU A 468 9.81 20.97 -2.36
N ILE A 469 8.81 20.09 -2.31
CA ILE A 469 7.85 20.02 -1.20
C ILE A 469 8.40 19.13 -0.09
N ASN A 470 8.80 17.89 -0.43
CA ASN A 470 9.29 16.93 0.55
C ASN A 470 10.32 15.97 -0.05
N PRO A 471 11.57 16.40 -0.20
CA PRO A 471 12.65 15.54 -0.66
C PRO A 471 12.96 14.44 0.37
N MET A 472 13.53 13.31 -0.11
CA MET A 472 13.83 12.11 0.68
C MET A 472 15.32 11.73 0.64
N PRO A 473 16.20 12.51 1.27
CA PRO A 473 17.64 12.28 1.23
C PRO A 473 18.09 10.96 1.85
N LEU A 474 17.40 10.46 2.89
CA LEU A 474 17.74 9.17 3.50
C LEU A 474 17.49 8.01 2.54
N TYR A 475 16.32 7.98 1.90
CA TYR A 475 16.03 6.98 0.86
C TYR A 475 17.01 7.08 -0.30
N SER A 476 17.27 8.30 -0.76
CA SER A 476 18.22 8.58 -1.85
C SER A 476 19.64 8.08 -1.53
N ALA A 477 20.09 8.24 -0.29
CA ALA A 477 21.40 7.74 0.15
C ALA A 477 21.51 6.21 0.05
N THR A 478 20.40 5.47 0.31
CA THR A 478 20.40 4.01 0.17
C THR A 478 20.42 3.55 -1.28
N MET A 479 19.95 4.37 -2.24
CA MET A 479 19.87 4.02 -3.66
C MET A 479 21.11 4.47 -4.42
N LYS A 480 21.87 3.49 -4.91
CA LYS A 480 23.11 3.76 -5.68
C LYS A 480 22.87 4.67 -6.88
N SER A 481 21.76 4.48 -7.60
CA SER A 481 21.41 5.29 -8.77
C SER A 481 21.20 6.77 -8.45
N CYS A 482 20.69 7.11 -7.26
CA CYS A 482 20.54 8.50 -6.83
C CYS A 482 21.89 9.20 -6.66
N ILE A 483 22.88 8.49 -6.09
CA ILE A 483 24.24 9.00 -5.90
C ILE A 483 24.94 9.15 -7.26
N GLU A 484 24.83 8.14 -8.14
CA GLU A 484 25.45 8.15 -9.48
C GLU A 484 24.88 9.22 -10.40
N LYS A 485 23.54 9.42 -10.36
CA LYS A 485 22.84 10.46 -11.14
C LYS A 485 22.92 11.84 -10.50
N LYS A 486 23.38 11.94 -9.24
CA LYS A 486 23.35 13.15 -8.42
C LYS A 486 21.95 13.76 -8.30
N THR A 487 20.94 12.89 -8.28
CA THR A 487 19.54 13.30 -8.38
C THR A 487 18.74 12.63 -7.26
N GLU A 488 17.94 13.43 -6.59
CA GLU A 488 17.07 13.02 -5.50
C GLU A 488 16.00 12.02 -6.01
N ILE A 489 15.58 11.07 -5.15
CA ILE A 489 14.69 9.96 -5.53
C ILE A 489 13.34 10.44 -6.09
N THR A 490 12.72 11.46 -5.48
CA THR A 490 11.42 12.00 -5.93
C THR A 490 11.55 12.88 -7.17
N LYS A 491 12.78 13.25 -7.56
CA LYS A 491 13.12 14.00 -8.77
C LYS A 491 13.55 13.10 -9.95
N GLY A 492 13.54 11.78 -9.76
CA GLY A 492 13.91 10.82 -10.80
C GLY A 492 15.26 10.15 -10.60
N GLY A 493 15.81 10.19 -9.41
CA GLY A 493 17.10 9.57 -9.07
C GLY A 493 17.05 8.03 -9.11
N ALA A 494 15.90 7.41 -8.87
CA ALA A 494 15.74 5.96 -8.98
C ALA A 494 15.98 5.44 -10.41
N VAL A 495 16.14 4.13 -10.55
CA VAL A 495 16.30 3.49 -11.88
C VAL A 495 14.99 3.58 -12.64
N TYR A 496 13.87 3.28 -11.97
CA TYR A 496 12.52 3.38 -12.52
C TYR A 496 11.73 4.41 -11.72
N ASN A 497 10.85 5.15 -12.41
CA ASN A 497 10.09 6.24 -11.82
C ASN A 497 8.66 6.22 -12.39
N SER A 498 7.79 5.39 -11.82
CA SER A 498 6.43 5.19 -12.32
C SER A 498 5.42 6.10 -11.63
N THR A 499 4.35 6.45 -12.36
CA THR A 499 3.13 7.07 -11.83
C THR A 499 1.94 6.21 -12.23
N SER A 500 0.90 6.10 -11.43
CA SER A 500 -0.27 5.29 -11.81
C SER A 500 -1.57 6.07 -11.75
N PHE A 501 -2.45 5.75 -12.69
CA PHE A 501 -3.87 6.05 -12.58
C PHE A 501 -4.59 4.82 -12.05
N SER A 502 -5.21 4.95 -10.89
CA SER A 502 -6.04 3.90 -10.29
C SER A 502 -7.49 4.09 -10.72
N LEU A 503 -7.99 3.14 -11.51
CA LEU A 503 -9.35 3.16 -12.05
C LEU A 503 -10.26 2.38 -11.12
N ILE A 504 -11.31 3.01 -10.58
CA ILE A 504 -12.21 2.37 -9.61
C ILE A 504 -13.61 2.16 -10.19
N GLY A 505 -14.29 1.12 -9.72
CA GLY A 505 -15.66 0.80 -10.13
C GLY A 505 -15.77 0.07 -11.46
N ILE A 506 -14.72 -0.66 -11.88
CA ILE A 506 -14.65 -1.29 -13.20
C ILE A 506 -15.77 -2.31 -13.45
N GLY A 507 -16.15 -3.11 -12.46
CA GLY A 507 -17.25 -4.08 -12.61
C GLY A 507 -18.59 -3.37 -12.87
N THR A 508 -18.91 -2.32 -12.08
CA THR A 508 -20.09 -1.49 -12.29
C THR A 508 -20.08 -0.80 -13.66
N PHE A 509 -18.91 -0.34 -14.10
CA PHE A 509 -18.73 0.27 -15.40
C PHE A 509 -18.99 -0.71 -16.55
N ILE A 510 -18.45 -1.93 -16.49
CA ILE A 510 -18.66 -2.99 -17.48
C ILE A 510 -20.15 -3.38 -17.56
N ASP A 511 -20.78 -3.62 -16.41
CA ASP A 511 -22.19 -4.02 -16.34
C ASP A 511 -23.11 -2.91 -16.85
N SER A 512 -22.77 -1.65 -16.58
CA SER A 512 -23.48 -0.48 -17.12
C SER A 512 -23.37 -0.39 -18.65
N LEU A 513 -22.18 -0.59 -19.20
CA LEU A 513 -21.97 -0.62 -20.65
C LEU A 513 -22.71 -1.80 -21.30
N TYR A 514 -22.71 -2.97 -20.64
CA TYR A 514 -23.42 -4.13 -21.16
C TYR A 514 -24.93 -3.94 -21.12
N ALA A 515 -25.47 -3.33 -20.06
CA ALA A 515 -26.88 -2.97 -19.98
C ALA A 515 -27.29 -2.01 -21.11
N ILE A 516 -26.50 -0.97 -21.38
CA ILE A 516 -26.73 -0.07 -22.52
C ILE A 516 -26.66 -0.84 -23.84
N LYS A 517 -25.65 -1.67 -24.06
CA LYS A 517 -25.50 -2.50 -25.25
C LYS A 517 -26.74 -3.33 -25.52
N LYS A 518 -27.18 -4.08 -24.52
CA LYS A 518 -28.34 -4.99 -24.69
C LYS A 518 -29.64 -4.25 -24.83
N THR A 519 -29.95 -3.33 -23.91
CA THR A 519 -31.31 -2.76 -23.83
C THR A 519 -31.55 -1.64 -24.80
N VAL A 520 -30.53 -0.88 -25.18
CA VAL A 520 -30.68 0.27 -26.08
C VAL A 520 -30.38 -0.13 -27.54
N PHE A 521 -29.23 -0.80 -27.77
CA PHE A 521 -28.77 -1.01 -29.17
C PHE A 521 -29.15 -2.37 -29.75
N GLU A 522 -29.11 -3.48 -28.98
CA GLU A 522 -29.43 -4.81 -29.49
C GLU A 522 -30.92 -5.12 -29.41
N ASP A 523 -31.47 -5.19 -28.20
CA ASP A 523 -32.87 -5.59 -27.96
C ASP A 523 -33.87 -4.43 -28.22
N ARG A 524 -33.37 -3.18 -28.21
CA ARG A 524 -34.16 -1.95 -28.39
C ARG A 524 -35.36 -1.87 -27.44
N LYS A 525 -35.19 -2.38 -26.24
CA LYS A 525 -36.21 -2.34 -25.20
C LYS A 525 -36.42 -0.92 -24.69
N TYR A 526 -35.36 -0.12 -24.64
CA TYR A 526 -35.37 1.30 -24.24
C TYR A 526 -34.71 2.16 -25.31
N THR A 527 -35.12 3.43 -25.39
CA THR A 527 -34.27 4.46 -25.99
C THR A 527 -33.20 4.90 -24.99
N LEU A 528 -32.09 5.46 -25.44
CA LEU A 528 -31.08 6.01 -24.56
C LEU A 528 -31.66 7.09 -23.63
N GLU A 529 -32.54 7.95 -24.18
CA GLU A 529 -33.19 9.00 -23.38
C GLU A 529 -34.08 8.39 -22.26
N HIS A 530 -34.84 7.33 -22.55
CA HIS A 530 -35.65 6.67 -21.55
C HIS A 530 -34.80 6.03 -20.45
N LEU A 531 -33.65 5.42 -20.79
CA LEU A 531 -32.69 4.91 -19.80
C LEU A 531 -32.13 6.04 -18.94
N LYS A 532 -31.81 7.18 -19.53
CA LYS A 532 -31.36 8.39 -18.81
C LYS A 532 -32.44 8.92 -17.84
N GLU A 533 -33.74 8.90 -18.26
CA GLU A 533 -34.84 9.26 -17.37
C GLU A 533 -34.89 8.35 -16.13
N MET A 534 -34.76 7.04 -16.31
CA MET A 534 -34.71 6.08 -15.21
C MET A 534 -33.55 6.35 -14.25
N ILE A 535 -32.37 6.58 -14.77
CA ILE A 535 -31.15 6.90 -13.98
C ILE A 535 -31.35 8.21 -13.20
N LYS A 536 -31.83 9.27 -13.87
CA LYS A 536 -32.04 10.58 -13.25
C LYS A 536 -33.11 10.54 -12.15
N ALA A 537 -34.10 9.65 -12.28
CA ALA A 537 -35.12 9.41 -11.29
C ALA A 537 -34.68 8.44 -10.15
N ASP A 538 -33.42 7.99 -10.16
CA ASP A 538 -32.93 6.92 -9.29
C ASP A 538 -33.87 5.70 -9.30
N PHE A 539 -34.36 5.36 -10.47
CA PHE A 539 -35.36 4.31 -10.73
C PHE A 539 -36.71 4.49 -10.00
N GLN A 540 -36.99 5.63 -9.37
CA GLN A 540 -38.29 5.90 -8.76
C GLN A 540 -39.39 5.86 -9.83
N GLY A 541 -40.35 4.96 -9.66
CA GLY A 541 -41.39 4.68 -10.67
C GLY A 541 -40.99 3.68 -11.76
N PHE A 542 -39.74 3.22 -11.78
CA PHE A 542 -39.18 2.27 -12.77
C PHE A 542 -38.63 0.99 -12.14
N GLU A 543 -39.14 0.58 -10.96
CA GLU A 543 -38.59 -0.56 -10.23
C GLU A 543 -38.63 -1.86 -11.03
N ALA A 544 -39.65 -2.10 -11.86
CA ALA A 544 -39.73 -3.28 -12.72
C ALA A 544 -38.59 -3.29 -13.76
N ASP A 545 -38.24 -2.12 -14.29
CA ASP A 545 -37.12 -2.00 -15.23
C ASP A 545 -35.79 -2.13 -14.53
N ARG A 546 -35.65 -1.59 -13.32
CA ARG A 546 -34.46 -1.80 -12.47
C ARG A 546 -34.23 -3.27 -12.20
N GLN A 547 -35.25 -4.00 -11.78
CA GLN A 547 -35.17 -5.45 -11.55
C GLN A 547 -34.82 -6.23 -12.83
N TYR A 548 -35.29 -5.77 -13.98
CA TYR A 548 -34.89 -6.35 -15.26
C TYR A 548 -33.38 -6.14 -15.52
N LEU A 549 -32.87 -4.91 -15.32
CA LEU A 549 -31.45 -4.56 -15.50
C LEU A 549 -30.56 -5.35 -14.55
N MET A 550 -30.98 -5.56 -13.31
CA MET A 550 -30.21 -6.29 -12.31
C MET A 550 -30.21 -7.80 -12.57
N ASN A 551 -31.38 -8.42 -12.83
CA ASN A 551 -31.57 -9.85 -12.70
C ASN A 551 -31.78 -10.60 -14.03
N LYS A 552 -32.01 -9.88 -15.14
CA LYS A 552 -32.24 -10.50 -16.45
C LYS A 552 -31.08 -10.34 -17.42
N LEU A 553 -30.19 -9.42 -17.15
CA LEU A 553 -28.98 -9.23 -17.95
C LEU A 553 -27.83 -9.99 -17.33
N PRO A 554 -27.01 -10.71 -18.13
CA PRO A 554 -25.74 -11.26 -17.65
C PRO A 554 -24.85 -10.17 -17.07
N LYS A 555 -24.08 -10.52 -16.05
CA LYS A 555 -23.17 -9.62 -15.35
C LYS A 555 -21.73 -10.08 -15.50
N TYR A 556 -20.80 -9.15 -15.40
CA TYR A 556 -19.38 -9.42 -15.33
C TYR A 556 -19.09 -10.45 -14.20
N GLY A 557 -18.33 -11.48 -14.54
CA GLY A 557 -18.07 -12.61 -13.64
C GLY A 557 -18.97 -13.82 -13.85
N GLN A 558 -20.16 -13.65 -14.37
CA GLN A 558 -21.03 -14.77 -14.74
C GLN A 558 -20.57 -15.40 -16.07
N PRO A 559 -20.83 -16.69 -16.32
CA PRO A 559 -20.40 -17.37 -17.53
C PRO A 559 -21.26 -16.94 -18.75
N ASP A 560 -20.94 -15.79 -19.33
CA ASP A 560 -21.58 -15.26 -20.54
C ASP A 560 -20.54 -14.70 -21.51
N ALA A 561 -20.46 -15.28 -22.70
CA ALA A 561 -19.47 -14.91 -23.72
C ALA A 561 -19.59 -13.44 -24.19
N GLY A 562 -20.79 -12.83 -24.14
CA GLY A 562 -21.02 -11.45 -24.54
C GLY A 562 -20.45 -10.46 -23.54
N VAL A 563 -20.67 -10.71 -22.24
CA VAL A 563 -20.09 -9.90 -21.16
C VAL A 563 -18.58 -10.09 -21.09
N ASP A 564 -18.09 -11.33 -21.18
CA ASP A 564 -16.65 -11.63 -21.15
C ASP A 564 -15.90 -10.92 -22.29
N LYS A 565 -16.49 -10.92 -23.49
CA LYS A 565 -15.91 -10.20 -24.62
C LYS A 565 -15.84 -8.70 -24.37
N LEU A 566 -16.90 -8.11 -23.83
CA LEU A 566 -16.93 -6.68 -23.51
C LEU A 566 -15.95 -6.37 -22.37
N ALA A 567 -15.94 -7.17 -21.32
CA ALA A 567 -15.02 -7.02 -20.20
C ALA A 567 -13.55 -7.01 -20.68
N LYS A 568 -13.16 -8.02 -21.48
CA LYS A 568 -11.82 -8.09 -22.06
C LYS A 568 -11.47 -6.84 -22.85
N GLN A 569 -12.39 -6.32 -23.65
CA GLN A 569 -12.18 -5.10 -24.44
C GLN A 569 -12.03 -3.88 -23.54
N VAL A 570 -12.90 -3.72 -22.54
CA VAL A 570 -12.84 -2.59 -21.58
C VAL A 570 -11.52 -2.58 -20.81
N PHE A 571 -11.11 -3.72 -20.26
CA PHE A 571 -9.84 -3.81 -19.55
C PHE A 571 -8.67 -3.44 -20.46
N HIS A 572 -8.63 -3.98 -21.68
CA HIS A 572 -7.57 -3.66 -22.65
C HIS A 572 -7.52 -2.16 -22.99
N ASP A 573 -8.66 -1.57 -23.35
CA ASP A 573 -8.73 -0.16 -23.76
C ASP A 573 -8.38 0.79 -22.60
N LEU A 574 -8.82 0.48 -21.38
CA LEU A 574 -8.47 1.26 -20.19
C LEU A 574 -6.97 1.17 -19.88
N ALA A 575 -6.38 -0.02 -19.91
CA ALA A 575 -4.93 -0.20 -19.72
C ALA A 575 -4.11 0.58 -20.74
N LYS A 576 -4.51 0.48 -22.03
CA LYS A 576 -3.86 1.19 -23.14
C LYS A 576 -3.86 2.71 -22.96
N HIS A 577 -4.98 3.28 -22.50
CA HIS A 577 -5.13 4.73 -22.40
C HIS A 577 -4.67 5.31 -21.05
N SER A 578 -4.47 4.50 -20.05
CA SER A 578 -3.89 4.90 -18.75
C SER A 578 -2.38 4.63 -18.62
N SER A 579 -1.76 4.00 -19.64
CA SER A 579 -0.35 3.68 -19.65
C SER A 579 0.44 4.43 -20.72
N GLY A 580 1.77 4.52 -20.54
CA GLY A 580 2.71 4.98 -21.55
C GLY A 580 2.85 6.49 -21.69
N MET A 581 2.05 7.30 -21.02
CA MET A 581 2.27 8.75 -20.96
C MET A 581 3.50 9.05 -20.12
N PRO A 582 4.41 9.95 -20.57
CA PRO A 582 5.61 10.27 -19.81
C PRO A 582 5.27 11.07 -18.54
N ASN A 583 6.02 10.84 -17.47
CA ASN A 583 6.02 11.68 -16.28
C ASN A 583 7.31 12.53 -16.20
N PRO A 584 7.38 13.58 -15.36
CA PRO A 584 8.53 14.48 -15.33
C PRO A 584 9.78 13.88 -14.66
N ARG A 585 9.64 12.71 -14.03
CA ARG A 585 10.71 12.02 -13.32
C ARG A 585 11.49 11.04 -14.22
N GLY A 586 11.23 11.05 -15.54
CA GLY A 586 11.89 10.19 -16.53
C GLY A 586 11.30 8.78 -16.63
N GLY A 587 10.08 8.59 -16.12
CA GLY A 587 9.30 7.36 -16.23
C GLY A 587 8.00 7.57 -16.98
N TYR A 588 7.03 6.67 -16.76
CA TYR A 588 5.76 6.64 -17.45
C TYR A 588 4.60 6.41 -16.48
N TYR A 589 3.39 6.79 -16.93
CA TYR A 589 2.16 6.36 -16.30
C TYR A 589 1.93 4.88 -16.56
N GLU A 590 1.43 4.17 -15.55
CA GLU A 590 1.11 2.75 -15.59
C GLU A 590 -0.33 2.52 -15.13
N ALA A 591 -1.06 1.64 -15.81
CA ALA A 591 -2.42 1.28 -15.45
C ALA A 591 -2.48 0.59 -14.08
N SER A 592 -3.49 0.95 -13.27
CA SER A 592 -3.78 0.35 -11.97
C SER A 592 -5.28 0.21 -11.76
N LEU A 593 -5.70 -0.85 -11.07
CA LEU A 593 -7.08 -1.09 -10.64
C LEU A 593 -7.15 -1.20 -9.11
N PHE A 594 -6.16 -0.66 -8.44
CA PHE A 594 -6.14 -0.60 -6.99
C PHE A 594 -7.19 0.42 -6.51
N ALA A 595 -8.23 -0.04 -5.81
CA ALA A 595 -9.37 0.82 -5.44
C ALA A 595 -9.24 1.48 -4.07
N PHE A 596 -8.38 0.96 -3.18
CA PHE A 596 -8.39 1.32 -1.77
C PHE A 596 -9.83 1.29 -1.22
N TYR A 597 -10.22 2.14 -0.27
CA TYR A 597 -11.61 2.21 0.21
C TYR A 597 -12.49 3.19 -0.59
N PHE A 598 -11.97 3.78 -1.65
CA PHE A 598 -12.67 4.83 -2.39
C PHE A 598 -13.94 4.34 -3.11
N TYR A 599 -14.05 3.04 -3.43
CA TYR A 599 -15.28 2.44 -3.95
C TYR A 599 -16.51 2.68 -3.03
N ASP A 600 -16.28 2.89 -1.72
CA ASP A 600 -17.32 3.24 -0.74
C ASP A 600 -17.44 4.75 -0.58
N VAL A 601 -16.34 5.48 -0.51
CA VAL A 601 -16.34 6.94 -0.33
C VAL A 601 -17.07 7.66 -1.45
N VAL A 602 -16.82 7.28 -2.71
CA VAL A 602 -17.39 7.95 -3.89
C VAL A 602 -18.87 7.65 -4.13
N LYS A 603 -19.50 6.82 -3.31
CA LYS A 603 -20.91 6.42 -3.50
C LYS A 603 -21.89 7.59 -3.42
N GLU A 604 -21.63 8.56 -2.55
CA GLU A 604 -22.54 9.66 -2.23
C GLU A 604 -22.85 10.54 -3.44
N ASN A 605 -21.87 10.80 -4.30
CA ASN A 605 -22.02 11.62 -5.50
C ASN A 605 -22.10 10.80 -6.80
N THR A 606 -22.01 9.46 -6.73
CA THR A 606 -22.22 8.60 -7.91
C THR A 606 -23.70 8.33 -8.08
N TRP A 607 -24.26 8.78 -9.22
CA TRP A 607 -25.67 8.63 -9.56
C TRP A 607 -26.06 7.15 -9.71
N ALA A 608 -27.35 6.88 -9.86
CA ALA A 608 -27.80 5.55 -10.26
C ALA A 608 -27.16 5.15 -11.59
N THR A 609 -26.84 3.88 -11.75
CA THR A 609 -26.10 3.40 -12.92
C THR A 609 -26.94 2.48 -13.81
N PRO A 610 -26.63 2.39 -15.12
CA PRO A 610 -27.38 1.57 -16.07
C PRO A 610 -27.51 0.08 -15.72
N ASP A 611 -26.64 -0.46 -14.86
CA ASP A 611 -26.71 -1.86 -14.37
C ASP A 611 -27.78 -2.10 -13.31
N GLY A 612 -28.52 -1.05 -12.88
CA GLY A 612 -29.59 -1.08 -11.89
C GLY A 612 -29.17 -0.70 -10.46
N ARG A 613 -27.93 -0.23 -10.24
CA ARG A 613 -27.46 0.27 -8.95
C ARG A 613 -28.15 1.61 -8.62
N HIS A 614 -28.63 1.79 -7.40
CA HIS A 614 -29.13 3.07 -6.91
C HIS A 614 -28.01 4.08 -6.63
N ALA A 615 -28.33 5.36 -6.70
CA ALA A 615 -27.49 6.41 -6.15
C ALA A 615 -27.21 6.15 -4.66
N GLY A 616 -26.03 6.52 -4.17
CA GLY A 616 -25.63 6.27 -2.79
C GLY A 616 -25.24 4.83 -2.46
N GLN A 617 -25.42 3.87 -3.36
CA GLN A 617 -24.89 2.53 -3.20
C GLN A 617 -23.44 2.47 -3.66
N ARG A 618 -22.67 1.52 -3.12
CA ARG A 618 -21.27 1.33 -3.50
C ARG A 618 -21.11 0.96 -4.95
N ILE A 619 -19.99 1.34 -5.54
CA ILE A 619 -19.53 0.84 -6.82
C ILE A 619 -18.69 -0.43 -6.61
N SER A 620 -18.38 -1.17 -7.68
CA SER A 620 -17.58 -2.39 -7.59
C SER A 620 -16.18 -2.14 -7.02
N ARG A 621 -15.68 -3.09 -6.26
CA ARG A 621 -14.42 -3.03 -5.52
C ARG A 621 -13.29 -3.69 -6.31
N GLY A 622 -12.19 -2.99 -6.58
CA GLY A 622 -11.06 -3.53 -7.33
C GLY A 622 -11.50 -4.17 -8.64
N CYS A 623 -11.08 -5.42 -8.86
CA CYS A 623 -11.44 -6.22 -10.04
C CYS A 623 -12.72 -7.06 -9.85
N ASN A 624 -13.45 -6.86 -8.75
CA ASN A 624 -14.67 -7.62 -8.48
C ASN A 624 -15.82 -7.23 -9.40
N PRO A 625 -16.77 -8.15 -9.67
CA PRO A 625 -18.05 -7.84 -10.28
C PRO A 625 -18.81 -6.71 -9.57
N SER A 626 -19.83 -6.15 -10.23
CA SER A 626 -20.71 -5.17 -9.62
C SER A 626 -21.44 -5.74 -8.40
N GLU A 627 -21.67 -4.92 -7.38
CA GLU A 627 -22.47 -5.31 -6.21
C GLU A 627 -23.96 -5.53 -6.54
N THR A 628 -24.42 -5.19 -7.74
CA THR A 628 -25.74 -5.58 -8.27
C THR A 628 -25.78 -7.04 -8.71
N SER A 629 -24.63 -7.71 -8.84
CA SER A 629 -24.54 -9.16 -9.07
C SER A 629 -24.90 -9.92 -7.81
N GLU A 630 -25.88 -10.82 -7.88
CA GLU A 630 -26.18 -11.76 -6.80
C GLU A 630 -25.12 -12.87 -6.75
N ASN A 631 -24.78 -13.34 -5.53
CA ASN A 631 -23.92 -14.50 -5.29
C ASN A 631 -22.52 -14.41 -5.89
N ILE A 632 -21.75 -13.42 -5.46
CA ILE A 632 -20.33 -13.29 -5.80
C ILE A 632 -19.54 -14.30 -4.93
N ASP A 633 -19.43 -15.52 -5.39
CA ASP A 633 -18.59 -16.55 -4.79
C ASP A 633 -17.20 -16.62 -5.45
N ALA A 634 -16.34 -17.49 -4.91
CA ALA A 634 -14.99 -17.67 -5.45
C ALA A 634 -14.98 -18.08 -6.94
N ALA A 635 -15.94 -18.91 -7.37
CA ALA A 635 -16.04 -19.35 -8.76
C ALA A 635 -16.41 -18.20 -9.69
N THR A 636 -17.32 -17.32 -9.28
CA THR A 636 -17.71 -16.11 -10.00
C THR A 636 -16.50 -15.17 -10.16
N LEU A 637 -15.75 -14.94 -9.07
CA LEU A 637 -14.53 -14.13 -9.12
C LEU A 637 -13.46 -14.72 -10.05
N MET A 638 -13.21 -16.03 -9.95
CA MET A 638 -12.22 -16.69 -10.81
C MET A 638 -12.65 -16.66 -12.29
N ASN A 639 -13.95 -16.76 -12.57
CA ASN A 639 -14.46 -16.65 -13.93
C ASN A 639 -14.23 -15.24 -14.49
N SER A 640 -14.44 -14.17 -13.70
CA SER A 640 -14.17 -12.80 -14.15
C SER A 640 -12.71 -12.57 -14.54
N LEU A 641 -11.78 -13.16 -13.81
CA LEU A 641 -10.34 -12.99 -14.08
C LEU A 641 -9.86 -13.74 -15.33
N ARG A 642 -10.52 -14.85 -15.68
CA ARG A 642 -10.05 -15.77 -16.72
C ARG A 642 -9.98 -15.15 -18.12
N SER A 643 -10.83 -14.18 -18.42
CA SER A 643 -10.89 -13.53 -19.73
C SER A 643 -10.00 -12.30 -19.84
N ILE A 644 -9.37 -11.86 -18.75
CA ILE A 644 -8.64 -10.59 -18.64
C ILE A 644 -7.14 -10.85 -18.66
N ASP A 645 -6.39 -10.03 -19.40
CA ASP A 645 -4.92 -10.02 -19.31
C ASP A 645 -4.47 -9.02 -18.22
N MET A 646 -4.36 -9.48 -17.00
CA MET A 646 -3.92 -8.64 -15.88
C MET A 646 -2.46 -8.20 -15.98
N ALA A 647 -1.66 -8.77 -16.89
CA ALA A 647 -0.31 -8.29 -17.17
C ALA A 647 -0.28 -6.96 -17.94
N GLU A 648 -1.42 -6.42 -18.35
CA GLU A 648 -1.55 -5.05 -18.85
C GLU A 648 -1.60 -3.99 -17.72
N TYR A 649 -1.65 -4.42 -16.44
CA TYR A 649 -1.80 -3.57 -15.27
C TYR A 649 -0.61 -3.66 -14.29
N PRO A 650 0.53 -2.99 -14.58
CA PRO A 650 1.70 -3.01 -13.69
C PRO A 650 1.40 -2.45 -12.30
N GLY A 651 0.43 -1.54 -12.19
CA GLY A 651 -0.04 -0.98 -10.93
C GLY A 651 -0.90 -1.93 -10.09
N CYS A 652 -1.12 -3.16 -10.56
CA CYS A 652 -1.92 -4.20 -9.94
C CYS A 652 -3.45 -4.00 -10.05
N GLY A 653 -4.17 -5.12 -9.97
CA GLY A 653 -5.62 -5.17 -9.77
C GLY A 653 -5.95 -6.16 -8.67
N VAL A 654 -6.62 -5.69 -7.63
CA VAL A 654 -6.92 -6.50 -6.46
C VAL A 654 -8.29 -7.16 -6.58
N THR A 655 -8.32 -8.46 -6.36
CA THR A 655 -9.54 -9.25 -6.21
C THR A 655 -9.80 -9.49 -4.73
N TYR A 656 -11.01 -9.27 -4.27
CA TYR A 656 -11.40 -9.41 -2.87
C TYR A 656 -12.34 -10.58 -2.71
N LEU A 657 -12.03 -11.50 -1.82
CA LEU A 657 -12.83 -12.69 -1.55
C LEU A 657 -13.24 -12.74 -0.08
N GLU A 658 -14.55 -12.65 0.14
CA GLU A 658 -15.14 -12.90 1.46
C GLU A 658 -15.35 -14.41 1.64
N MET A 659 -14.85 -14.95 2.74
CA MET A 659 -14.99 -16.36 3.08
C MET A 659 -15.59 -16.50 4.48
N PRO A 660 -16.58 -17.37 4.69
CA PRO A 660 -17.09 -17.64 6.02
C PRO A 660 -16.03 -18.35 6.87
N VAL A 661 -16.01 -18.04 8.17
CA VAL A 661 -15.18 -18.80 9.12
C VAL A 661 -15.74 -20.20 9.24
N SER A 662 -14.95 -21.18 8.94
CA SER A 662 -15.28 -22.58 9.14
C SER A 662 -14.23 -23.27 10.03
N GLN A 663 -14.66 -24.30 10.76
CA GLN A 663 -13.86 -24.97 11.79
C GLN A 663 -13.36 -26.35 11.38
N THR A 664 -13.57 -26.78 10.12
CA THR A 664 -13.23 -28.14 9.67
C THR A 664 -11.91 -28.20 8.91
N ASP A 665 -11.20 -29.33 8.96
CA ASP A 665 -9.93 -29.52 8.24
C ASP A 665 -10.07 -29.53 6.72
N THR A 666 -11.26 -29.84 6.22
CA THR A 666 -11.59 -29.80 4.79
C THR A 666 -11.45 -28.39 4.19
N ASP A 667 -11.51 -27.37 5.02
CA ASP A 667 -11.47 -25.97 4.55
C ASP A 667 -10.08 -25.49 4.17
N VAL A 668 -9.01 -26.04 4.72
CA VAL A 668 -7.65 -25.76 4.24
C VAL A 668 -7.53 -26.15 2.78
N THR A 669 -8.07 -27.30 2.40
CA THR A 669 -8.09 -27.77 1.01
C THR A 669 -8.88 -26.81 0.10
N LEU A 670 -10.01 -26.27 0.59
CA LEU A 670 -10.76 -25.25 -0.15
C LEU A 670 -9.92 -24.01 -0.42
N PHE A 671 -9.23 -23.50 0.59
CA PHE A 671 -8.34 -22.34 0.43
C PHE A 671 -7.15 -22.65 -0.50
N GLU A 672 -6.59 -23.85 -0.46
CA GLU A 672 -5.56 -24.31 -1.41
C GLU A 672 -6.08 -24.29 -2.86
N TYR A 673 -7.30 -24.77 -3.09
CA TYR A 673 -7.94 -24.74 -4.41
C TYR A 673 -8.19 -23.33 -4.89
N VAL A 674 -8.68 -22.43 -4.02
CA VAL A 674 -8.91 -21.02 -4.35
C VAL A 674 -7.60 -20.33 -4.73
N LEU A 675 -6.52 -20.53 -3.95
CA LEU A 675 -5.19 -20.00 -4.26
C LEU A 675 -4.68 -20.52 -5.61
N SER A 676 -4.80 -21.82 -5.85
CA SER A 676 -4.35 -22.44 -7.10
C SER A 676 -5.17 -21.95 -8.29
N ALA A 677 -6.49 -21.84 -8.14
CA ALA A 677 -7.37 -21.30 -9.15
C ALA A 677 -7.05 -19.84 -9.47
N PHE A 678 -6.82 -19.01 -8.45
CA PHE A 678 -6.46 -17.60 -8.61
C PHE A 678 -5.18 -17.42 -9.43
N VAL A 679 -4.11 -18.15 -9.10
CA VAL A 679 -2.85 -18.13 -9.85
C VAL A 679 -3.08 -18.57 -11.30
N HIS A 680 -3.85 -19.65 -11.50
CA HIS A 680 -4.11 -20.21 -12.84
C HIS A 680 -5.01 -19.32 -13.70
N CYS A 681 -5.97 -18.62 -13.09
CA CYS A 681 -6.87 -17.69 -13.80
C CYS A 681 -6.22 -16.35 -14.11
N GLY A 682 -4.98 -16.08 -13.67
CA GLY A 682 -4.23 -14.89 -14.03
C GLY A 682 -4.60 -13.64 -13.24
N GLY A 683 -5.17 -13.76 -12.04
CA GLY A 683 -5.35 -12.62 -11.14
C GLY A 683 -4.00 -12.07 -10.64
N SER A 684 -3.90 -10.76 -10.42
CA SER A 684 -2.64 -10.13 -9.98
C SER A 684 -2.48 -10.07 -8.47
N ALA A 685 -3.50 -9.68 -7.72
CA ALA A 685 -3.51 -9.74 -6.26
C ALA A 685 -4.85 -10.25 -5.71
N LEU A 686 -4.78 -10.99 -4.59
CA LEU A 686 -5.94 -11.54 -3.90
C LEU A 686 -5.88 -11.19 -2.42
N ASP A 687 -6.95 -10.61 -1.92
CA ASP A 687 -7.18 -10.41 -0.50
C ASP A 687 -8.30 -11.31 0.00
N PHE A 688 -8.02 -12.04 1.06
CA PHE A 688 -9.04 -12.75 1.83
C PHE A 688 -9.57 -11.88 2.96
N ASN A 689 -10.89 -11.92 3.18
CA ASN A 689 -11.51 -11.47 4.40
C ASN A 689 -12.32 -12.64 4.98
N VAL A 690 -11.75 -13.28 5.99
CA VAL A 690 -12.35 -14.45 6.64
C VAL A 690 -12.96 -13.97 7.94
N VAL A 691 -14.28 -13.87 7.98
CA VAL A 691 -15.01 -13.25 9.10
C VAL A 691 -16.23 -14.07 9.49
N ASP A 692 -16.55 -13.99 10.77
CA ASP A 692 -17.79 -14.53 11.36
C ASP A 692 -18.77 -13.37 11.54
N LYS A 693 -19.89 -13.40 10.81
CA LYS A 693 -20.92 -12.36 10.86
C LYS A 693 -21.49 -12.13 12.27
N ASP A 694 -21.71 -13.21 13.01
CA ASP A 694 -22.29 -13.12 14.37
C ASP A 694 -21.27 -12.50 15.33
N LYS A 695 -19.97 -12.77 15.12
CA LYS A 695 -18.89 -12.16 15.87
C LYS A 695 -18.75 -10.67 15.57
N LEU A 696 -18.93 -10.26 14.31
CA LEU A 696 -18.92 -8.83 13.91
C LEU A 696 -20.09 -8.05 14.56
N ILE A 697 -21.30 -8.61 14.53
CA ILE A 697 -22.47 -8.00 15.16
C ILE A 697 -22.24 -7.83 16.66
N LYS A 698 -21.76 -8.87 17.34
CA LYS A 698 -21.42 -8.83 18.76
C LYS A 698 -20.30 -7.83 19.06
N ALA A 699 -19.32 -7.71 18.17
CA ALA A 699 -18.23 -6.75 18.33
C ALA A 699 -18.71 -5.30 18.21
N LYS A 700 -19.70 -5.01 17.36
CA LYS A 700 -20.33 -3.70 17.29
C LYS A 700 -21.13 -3.39 18.55
N GLU A 701 -21.82 -4.37 19.13
CA GLU A 701 -22.61 -4.21 20.38
C GLU A 701 -21.72 -4.11 21.63
N ASN A 702 -20.59 -4.82 21.68
CA ASN A 702 -19.71 -4.95 22.84
C ASN A 702 -18.23 -4.74 22.46
N PRO A 703 -17.81 -3.56 22.02
CA PRO A 703 -16.50 -3.33 21.40
C PRO A 703 -15.33 -3.72 22.31
N ASP A 704 -15.43 -3.51 23.61
CA ASP A 704 -14.34 -3.81 24.57
C ASP A 704 -13.94 -5.29 24.61
N GLN A 705 -14.86 -6.21 24.30
CA GLN A 705 -14.59 -7.65 24.30
C GLN A 705 -13.90 -8.12 23.01
N TYR A 706 -13.90 -7.29 21.95
CA TYR A 706 -13.43 -7.65 20.62
C TYR A 706 -12.33 -6.74 20.09
N ARG A 707 -11.52 -6.16 20.99
CA ARG A 707 -10.44 -5.22 20.65
C ARG A 707 -9.40 -5.79 19.65
N ASN A 708 -9.27 -7.10 19.60
CA ASN A 708 -8.31 -7.78 18.74
C ASN A 708 -8.95 -8.36 17.46
N LEU A 709 -10.25 -8.14 17.22
CA LEU A 709 -10.90 -8.62 16.00
C LEU A 709 -10.42 -7.79 14.81
N VAL A 710 -9.53 -8.35 14.01
CA VAL A 710 -8.97 -7.71 12.81
C VAL A 710 -9.82 -8.08 11.59
N VAL A 711 -10.17 -7.07 10.80
CA VAL A 711 -10.88 -7.25 9.52
C VAL A 711 -10.08 -6.66 8.38
N ARG A 712 -10.28 -7.21 7.19
CA ARG A 712 -9.74 -6.66 5.95
C ARG A 712 -10.72 -5.65 5.38
N VAL A 713 -10.33 -4.40 5.31
CA VAL A 713 -11.17 -3.35 4.73
C VAL A 713 -10.97 -3.32 3.22
N CYS A 714 -9.90 -2.73 2.74
CA CYS A 714 -9.51 -2.75 1.34
C CYS A 714 -8.07 -2.21 1.24
N GLY A 715 -7.13 -3.09 0.89
CA GLY A 715 -5.71 -2.71 0.90
C GLY A 715 -5.06 -2.63 2.28
N TYR A 716 -5.84 -2.50 3.35
CA TYR A 716 -5.35 -2.49 4.73
C TYR A 716 -6.23 -3.31 5.67
N SER A 717 -5.70 -3.65 6.83
CA SER A 717 -6.40 -4.36 7.89
C SER A 717 -6.41 -3.49 9.15
N ALA A 718 -7.51 -3.54 9.88
CA ALA A 718 -7.66 -2.78 11.11
C ALA A 718 -8.46 -3.57 12.15
N PRO A 719 -8.30 -3.26 13.44
CA PRO A 719 -9.25 -3.72 14.44
C PRO A 719 -10.67 -3.24 14.08
N PHE A 720 -11.64 -4.16 14.06
CA PHE A 720 -13.00 -3.84 13.64
C PHE A 720 -13.61 -2.68 14.43
N ILE A 721 -13.33 -2.63 15.72
CA ILE A 721 -13.86 -1.59 16.63
C ILE A 721 -13.25 -0.20 16.40
N SER A 722 -12.13 -0.10 15.70
CA SER A 722 -11.48 1.18 15.37
C SER A 722 -12.01 1.81 14.08
N LEU A 723 -12.85 1.09 13.34
CA LEU A 723 -13.48 1.58 12.11
C LEU A 723 -14.63 2.54 12.43
N SER A 724 -14.93 3.45 11.51
CA SER A 724 -16.17 4.25 11.61
C SER A 724 -17.40 3.35 11.59
N GLU A 725 -18.53 3.84 12.11
CA GLU A 725 -19.79 3.08 12.14
C GLU A 725 -20.21 2.63 10.73
N GLU A 726 -20.02 3.48 9.72
CA GLU A 726 -20.33 3.20 8.32
C GLU A 726 -19.46 2.05 7.78
N LEU A 727 -18.16 2.05 8.10
CA LEU A 727 -17.25 0.96 7.69
C LEU A 727 -17.51 -0.33 8.46
N GLN A 728 -17.91 -0.26 9.74
CA GLN A 728 -18.33 -1.43 10.50
C GLN A 728 -19.58 -2.06 9.88
N ASP A 729 -20.59 -1.24 9.54
CA ASP A 729 -21.81 -1.71 8.88
C ASP A 729 -21.51 -2.28 7.50
N GLU A 730 -20.56 -1.70 6.78
CA GLU A 730 -20.08 -2.20 5.51
C GLU A 730 -19.50 -3.61 5.64
N VAL A 731 -18.59 -3.82 6.60
CA VAL A 731 -17.97 -5.14 6.83
C VAL A 731 -19.03 -6.17 7.25
N ILE A 732 -19.99 -5.80 8.09
CA ILE A 732 -21.11 -6.67 8.47
C ILE A 732 -21.97 -7.02 7.25
N GLN A 733 -22.33 -6.06 6.41
CA GLN A 733 -23.16 -6.30 5.21
C GLN A 733 -22.47 -7.21 4.22
N ARG A 734 -21.13 -7.08 4.04
CA ARG A 734 -20.35 -8.03 3.23
C ARG A 734 -20.45 -9.46 3.76
N ALA A 735 -20.25 -9.62 5.06
CA ALA A 735 -20.34 -10.95 5.70
C ALA A 735 -21.75 -11.55 5.62
N LEU A 736 -22.81 -10.72 5.63
CA LEU A 736 -24.20 -11.17 5.48
C LEU A 736 -24.54 -11.64 4.06
N ARG A 737 -23.94 -11.03 3.02
CA ARG A 737 -24.19 -11.42 1.62
C ARG A 737 -23.53 -12.75 1.25
N ASN A 738 -22.42 -13.08 1.88
CA ASN A 738 -21.56 -14.23 1.52
C ASN A 738 -21.64 -15.39 2.55
N GLY A 739 -22.43 -15.27 3.60
CA GLY A 739 -22.74 -16.30 4.61
C GLY A 739 -24.15 -16.77 4.49
#